data_91fb7a8dbcede000bb7ccf6cf24e7128
#
_entry.id   91fb7a8dbcede000bb7ccf6cf24e7128
#
_cell.length_a   1.000
_cell.length_b   1.000
_cell.length_c   1.000
_cell.angle_alpha   90.00
_cell.angle_beta   90.00
_cell.angle_gamma   90.00
#
_symmetry.space_group_name_H-M   'P 1'
#
loop_
_entity.id
_entity.type
_entity.pdbx_description
1 polymer ?
#
loop_
_entity_poly.entity_id
_entity_poly.type
_entity_poly.pdbx_seq_one_letter_code
_entity_poly.pdbx_strand_id
1 'polypeptide(L)'
;MDLNQMTTKTQEAIMSAQSLAVSHHHQEIDTAHLLLALLQQQDGLAVRIFQKMNVNIEQLTKEVERLVQKKPAVTGSGAEAGKVYVTNALQQLLVKAEAEAKKLKDEYISVEHILLAFCEENSDIKRLFTTFHITKNELLQSLMEVRGNQRVTSQNPEVTYEALEKYGRDLVAEVKQGKIDPVIGRDSEIRRVIRILSRKTKNNPVLIGEPGVGKTAIVEGLAQRIVRKDVPEGLKDRTIFALDMSALVAGAKFRGEFEERLQAVLNEIKKSEGRILLFIDELHTIVGAGKTEGAMDAGNMLKPMLARGELHCIGATTLDEYRKYIEKDPALERRFQQVLAEEPTVEDTISILRGLKERFEIYHGVNIHDRAIVAASVLSDRYISDRFLPDKAIDLVDEACATIRTEIDSMPTELDEVTRRIMQLEIEEAALGKETDRGSQERLKTLQRELSDLKEVASGMRAQWQKEKEEIYKVRDLREQLERLRRELEEAEGNYDLNKAAELRHGKIPAMEKELREAEETGAGSGQENRLLREEVSEEEIANIVSRWTGIPVAKLVEGEREKLLRLEQILSERVIGQEEAVSLVADAVLRARAGIKDPNRPIGSFIFLGPTGVGKTELAKTLAQSLFDSEEQIIRIDMSEYMEKHAVSRLIGAPPGYVGYEEGGQLTEAVRRKPYSVILLDEIEKAHPEVFNILLQMLDDGRITDSQGRTVDFKNTVIIMTSNIGSAYLLEGLQEDGTIKEESRELVMGQLRGHFRPEFLNRVDEIILFKPLTTTEIKGIVDKIVKELQGRLADRHISVELTESAKEFVVESGFDPMYGARPLKRYVQRQIETKLARELIAGTITDNSHVVVDVENHELVVHVK
;
A
#
# COMPACT_ATOMS: atom_id res chain seq x y z
N MET A 1 -53.07 -17.71 16.12
CA MET A 1 -51.68 -17.95 16.56
C MET A 1 -50.97 -16.63 16.62
N ASP A 2 -50.28 -16.33 17.69
CA ASP A 2 -49.63 -15.04 17.84
C ASP A 2 -48.24 -15.12 17.18
N LEU A 3 -48.05 -14.46 16.06
CA LEU A 3 -46.76 -14.39 15.33
C LEU A 3 -45.66 -13.77 16.22
N ASN A 4 -46.03 -12.99 17.24
CA ASN A 4 -45.06 -12.42 18.18
C ASN A 4 -44.36 -13.44 19.08
N GLN A 5 -44.87 -14.66 19.16
CA GLN A 5 -44.24 -15.76 19.89
C GLN A 5 -43.31 -16.61 19.02
N MET A 6 -43.02 -16.16 17.80
CA MET A 6 -42.14 -16.85 16.86
C MET A 6 -40.88 -16.03 16.64
N THR A 7 -39.77 -16.73 16.37
CA THR A 7 -38.52 -16.06 15.95
C THR A 7 -38.65 -15.39 14.60
N THR A 8 -37.87 -14.37 14.35
CA THR A 8 -37.90 -13.61 13.07
C THR A 8 -37.72 -14.53 11.86
N LYS A 9 -36.82 -15.50 11.93
CA LYS A 9 -36.61 -16.48 10.86
C LYS A 9 -37.79 -17.39 10.61
N THR A 10 -38.49 -17.76 11.69
CA THR A 10 -39.73 -18.54 11.59
C THR A 10 -40.84 -17.71 10.93
N GLN A 11 -41.00 -16.43 11.30
CA GLN A 11 -41.93 -15.52 10.68
C GLN A 11 -41.65 -15.32 9.18
N GLU A 12 -40.39 -15.09 8.83
CA GLU A 12 -39.90 -14.99 7.43
C GLU A 12 -40.24 -16.25 6.64
N ALA A 13 -40.02 -17.46 7.22
CA ALA A 13 -40.33 -18.72 6.57
C ALA A 13 -41.83 -18.87 6.28
N ILE A 14 -42.68 -18.47 7.22
CA ILE A 14 -44.14 -18.51 7.03
C ILE A 14 -44.58 -17.54 5.95
N MET A 15 -44.04 -16.32 5.90
CA MET A 15 -44.31 -15.35 4.85
C MET A 15 -43.81 -15.83 3.47
N SER A 16 -42.62 -16.43 3.42
CA SER A 16 -42.09 -17.03 2.19
C SER A 16 -42.93 -18.23 1.73
N ALA A 17 -43.41 -19.07 2.65
CA ALA A 17 -44.33 -20.16 2.33
C ALA A 17 -45.66 -19.65 1.73
N GLN A 18 -46.19 -18.53 2.24
CA GLN A 18 -47.35 -17.85 1.66
C GLN A 18 -47.06 -17.37 0.23
N SER A 19 -45.90 -16.71 0.00
CA SER A 19 -45.50 -16.24 -1.32
C SER A 19 -45.32 -17.42 -2.29
N LEU A 20 -44.73 -18.53 -1.84
CA LEU A 20 -44.62 -19.75 -2.66
C LEU A 20 -45.99 -20.34 -3.01
N ALA A 21 -46.94 -20.40 -2.09
CA ALA A 21 -48.28 -20.86 -2.38
C ALA A 21 -48.97 -19.98 -3.44
N VAL A 22 -48.83 -18.66 -3.35
CA VAL A 22 -49.36 -17.73 -4.34
C VAL A 22 -48.69 -17.91 -5.72
N SER A 23 -47.38 -18.05 -5.76
CA SER A 23 -46.60 -18.22 -7.02
C SER A 23 -46.96 -19.50 -7.77
N HIS A 24 -47.32 -20.56 -7.01
CA HIS A 24 -47.79 -21.85 -7.56
C HIS A 24 -49.29 -21.89 -7.80
N HIS A 25 -50.03 -20.84 -7.61
CA HIS A 25 -51.48 -20.74 -7.75
C HIS A 25 -52.24 -21.70 -6.80
N HIS A 26 -51.70 -21.93 -5.61
CA HIS A 26 -52.36 -22.71 -4.59
C HIS A 26 -53.23 -21.83 -3.68
N GLN A 27 -54.42 -22.30 -3.33
CA GLN A 27 -55.32 -21.56 -2.43
C GLN A 27 -55.06 -21.82 -0.95
N GLU A 28 -54.19 -22.78 -0.66
CA GLU A 28 -53.88 -23.20 0.70
C GLU A 28 -52.39 -23.28 0.92
N ILE A 29 -51.94 -22.71 2.07
CA ILE A 29 -50.55 -22.87 2.55
C ILE A 29 -50.50 -24.21 3.30
N ASP A 30 -49.65 -25.12 2.80
CA ASP A 30 -49.49 -26.44 3.41
C ASP A 30 -48.09 -26.60 4.01
N THR A 31 -47.89 -27.64 4.80
CA THR A 31 -46.62 -28.02 5.43
C THR A 31 -45.45 -28.14 4.45
N ALA A 32 -45.70 -28.60 3.19
CA ALA A 32 -44.72 -28.67 2.13
C ALA A 32 -44.17 -27.28 1.71
N HIS A 33 -45.02 -26.23 1.66
CA HIS A 33 -44.60 -24.87 1.35
C HIS A 33 -43.72 -24.34 2.48
N LEU A 34 -44.02 -24.63 3.75
CA LEU A 34 -43.21 -24.19 4.88
C LEU A 34 -41.85 -24.88 4.86
N LEU A 35 -41.80 -26.18 4.59
CA LEU A 35 -40.50 -26.86 4.50
C LEU A 35 -39.64 -26.37 3.34
N LEU A 36 -40.25 -26.11 2.16
CA LEU A 36 -39.55 -25.52 1.03
C LEU A 36 -39.00 -24.14 1.36
N ALA A 37 -39.81 -23.30 2.00
CA ALA A 37 -39.38 -21.97 2.44
C ALA A 37 -38.20 -22.04 3.41
N LEU A 38 -38.18 -22.97 4.35
CA LEU A 38 -37.09 -23.20 5.30
C LEU A 38 -35.80 -23.68 4.61
N LEU A 39 -35.91 -24.51 3.56
CA LEU A 39 -34.76 -24.97 2.78
C LEU A 39 -34.18 -23.91 1.85
N GLN A 40 -34.99 -22.91 1.44
CA GLN A 40 -34.58 -21.83 0.58
C GLN A 40 -34.06 -20.57 1.32
N GLN A 41 -34.14 -20.56 2.66
CA GLN A 41 -33.57 -19.45 3.43
C GLN A 41 -32.06 -19.40 3.29
N GLN A 42 -31.54 -18.21 2.90
CA GLN A 42 -30.09 -17.96 2.93
C GLN A 42 -29.59 -18.07 4.37
N ASP A 43 -28.53 -18.86 4.57
CA ASP A 43 -27.96 -19.18 5.88
C ASP A 43 -28.98 -19.76 6.90
N GLY A 44 -30.02 -20.43 6.43
CA GLY A 44 -31.11 -20.99 7.27
C GLY A 44 -30.63 -22.09 8.19
N LEU A 45 -31.11 -22.07 9.43
CA LEU A 45 -30.81 -23.09 10.45
C LEU A 45 -31.19 -24.52 9.98
N ALA A 46 -32.27 -24.67 9.21
CA ALA A 46 -32.69 -25.95 8.66
C ALA A 46 -31.63 -26.58 7.77
N VAL A 47 -31.05 -25.79 6.85
CA VAL A 47 -30.01 -26.23 5.90
C VAL A 47 -28.77 -26.71 6.68
N ARG A 48 -28.33 -25.94 7.68
CA ARG A 48 -27.15 -26.27 8.51
C ARG A 48 -27.35 -27.57 9.31
N ILE A 49 -28.49 -27.74 9.93
CA ILE A 49 -28.80 -28.98 10.67
C ILE A 49 -28.74 -30.16 9.71
N PHE A 50 -29.37 -30.09 8.54
CA PHE A 50 -29.37 -31.18 7.59
C PHE A 50 -27.97 -31.43 6.97
N GLN A 51 -27.15 -30.42 6.79
CA GLN A 51 -25.75 -30.60 6.38
C GLN A 51 -24.93 -31.36 7.42
N LYS A 52 -25.07 -31.02 8.70
CA LYS A 52 -24.43 -31.80 9.80
C LYS A 52 -24.88 -33.24 9.87
N MET A 53 -26.13 -33.52 9.49
CA MET A 53 -26.64 -34.88 9.34
C MET A 53 -26.18 -35.57 8.03
N ASN A 54 -25.31 -34.96 7.24
CA ASN A 54 -24.87 -35.45 5.91
C ASN A 54 -26.03 -35.72 4.93
N VAL A 55 -27.14 -34.98 5.06
CA VAL A 55 -28.29 -35.08 4.15
C VAL A 55 -28.00 -34.32 2.87
N ASN A 56 -28.24 -34.88 1.71
CA ASN A 56 -28.10 -34.18 0.43
C ASN A 56 -29.25 -33.16 0.25
N ILE A 57 -28.92 -31.87 0.50
CA ILE A 57 -29.91 -30.79 0.51
C ILE A 57 -30.54 -30.59 -0.88
N GLU A 58 -29.78 -30.71 -1.95
CA GLU A 58 -30.32 -30.53 -3.31
C GLU A 58 -31.35 -31.59 -3.67
N GLN A 59 -31.11 -32.83 -3.29
CA GLN A 59 -32.06 -33.92 -3.49
C GLN A 59 -33.30 -33.75 -2.60
N LEU A 60 -33.10 -33.36 -1.35
CA LEU A 60 -34.23 -33.11 -0.43
C LEU A 60 -35.09 -31.96 -0.96
N THR A 61 -34.49 -30.83 -1.40
CA THR A 61 -35.21 -29.69 -1.96
C THR A 61 -36.02 -30.09 -3.20
N LYS A 62 -35.44 -30.85 -4.14
CA LYS A 62 -36.13 -31.32 -5.34
C LYS A 62 -37.33 -32.21 -5.00
N GLU A 63 -37.23 -33.07 -4.01
CA GLU A 63 -38.36 -33.92 -3.60
C GLU A 63 -39.46 -33.10 -2.90
N VAL A 64 -39.10 -32.08 -2.07
CA VAL A 64 -40.06 -31.16 -1.49
C VAL A 64 -40.76 -30.34 -2.58
N GLU A 65 -40.01 -29.86 -3.59
CA GLU A 65 -40.61 -29.15 -4.74
C GLU A 65 -41.61 -30.01 -5.49
N ARG A 66 -41.29 -31.32 -5.68
CA ARG A 66 -42.24 -32.28 -6.26
C ARG A 66 -43.51 -32.45 -5.42
N LEU A 67 -43.39 -32.42 -4.08
CA LEU A 67 -44.54 -32.46 -3.20
C LEU A 67 -45.42 -31.20 -3.35
N VAL A 68 -44.76 -30.02 -3.47
CA VAL A 68 -45.47 -28.76 -3.70
C VAL A 68 -46.19 -28.79 -5.05
N GLN A 69 -45.53 -29.24 -6.12
CA GLN A 69 -46.09 -29.30 -7.50
C GLN A 69 -47.28 -30.28 -7.60
N LYS A 70 -47.37 -31.32 -6.73
CA LYS A 70 -48.51 -32.26 -6.72
C LYS A 70 -49.81 -31.68 -6.10
N LYS A 71 -49.69 -30.52 -5.46
CA LYS A 71 -50.85 -29.85 -4.86
C LYS A 71 -51.78 -29.26 -5.93
N PRO A 72 -53.09 -29.21 -5.72
CA PRO A 72 -54.02 -28.68 -6.74
C PRO A 72 -53.80 -27.18 -6.95
N ALA A 73 -53.50 -26.82 -8.21
CA ALA A 73 -53.45 -25.43 -8.61
C ALA A 73 -54.83 -24.97 -9.15
N VAL A 74 -55.30 -23.81 -8.77
CA VAL A 74 -56.53 -23.24 -9.26
C VAL A 74 -56.21 -22.08 -10.20
N THR A 75 -56.48 -22.31 -11.51
CA THR A 75 -56.35 -21.31 -12.55
C THR A 75 -57.71 -20.97 -13.11
N GLY A 76 -58.25 -19.79 -12.84
CA GLY A 76 -59.57 -19.34 -13.39
C GLY A 76 -60.07 -18.03 -12.79
N SER A 77 -61.07 -17.40 -13.44
CA SER A 77 -61.61 -16.07 -13.11
C SER A 77 -62.36 -15.95 -11.77
N GLY A 78 -62.34 -16.97 -10.94
CA GLY A 78 -62.94 -16.99 -9.59
C GLY A 78 -61.94 -17.05 -8.46
N ALA A 79 -60.62 -17.04 -8.76
CA ALA A 79 -59.61 -16.95 -7.72
C ALA A 79 -59.41 -15.47 -7.32
N GLU A 80 -59.95 -15.05 -6.21
CA GLU A 80 -59.60 -13.76 -5.60
C GLU A 80 -58.07 -13.76 -5.36
N ALA A 81 -57.37 -13.02 -6.17
CA ALA A 81 -55.94 -12.89 -6.08
C ALA A 81 -55.53 -12.38 -4.69
N GLY A 82 -54.86 -13.25 -3.88
CA GLY A 82 -54.24 -12.85 -2.62
C GLY A 82 -54.90 -13.42 -1.35
N LYS A 83 -56.02 -14.14 -1.38
CA LYS A 83 -56.55 -14.86 -0.20
C LYS A 83 -56.07 -16.32 -0.19
N VAL A 84 -55.07 -16.61 0.63
CA VAL A 84 -54.59 -17.97 0.80
C VAL A 84 -54.93 -18.44 2.24
N TYR A 85 -55.52 -19.63 2.37
CA TYR A 85 -55.90 -20.17 3.67
C TYR A 85 -54.82 -21.10 4.24
N VAL A 86 -54.72 -21.19 5.55
CA VAL A 86 -53.80 -22.13 6.21
C VAL A 86 -54.47 -23.49 6.35
N THR A 87 -53.83 -24.57 5.89
CA THR A 87 -54.34 -25.93 6.03
C THR A 87 -54.44 -26.36 7.52
N ASN A 88 -55.36 -27.25 7.82
CA ASN A 88 -55.44 -27.87 9.17
C ASN A 88 -54.15 -28.59 9.55
N ALA A 89 -53.46 -29.18 8.57
CA ALA A 89 -52.18 -29.85 8.78
C ALA A 89 -51.11 -28.83 9.24
N LEU A 90 -51.00 -27.69 8.59
CA LEU A 90 -50.05 -26.66 8.99
C LEU A 90 -50.39 -26.06 10.37
N GLN A 91 -51.67 -25.85 10.66
CA GLN A 91 -52.08 -25.42 12.02
C GLN A 91 -51.69 -26.44 13.10
N GLN A 92 -51.93 -27.74 12.87
CA GLN A 92 -51.53 -28.81 13.80
C GLN A 92 -50.01 -28.89 13.96
N LEU A 93 -49.26 -28.74 12.89
CA LEU A 93 -47.78 -28.66 12.91
C LEU A 93 -47.28 -27.54 13.84
N LEU A 94 -47.87 -26.36 13.72
CA LEU A 94 -47.47 -25.20 14.51
C LEU A 94 -47.84 -25.38 16.00
N VAL A 95 -48.98 -26.04 16.31
CA VAL A 95 -49.33 -26.39 17.70
C VAL A 95 -48.35 -27.43 18.27
N LYS A 96 -47.91 -28.40 17.48
CA LYS A 96 -46.87 -29.36 17.89
C LYS A 96 -45.52 -28.67 18.09
N ALA A 97 -45.13 -27.74 17.21
CA ALA A 97 -43.92 -26.94 17.36
C ALA A 97 -43.95 -26.14 18.69
N GLU A 98 -45.07 -25.54 19.06
CA GLU A 98 -45.24 -24.89 20.36
C GLU A 98 -45.06 -25.86 21.53
N ALA A 99 -45.58 -27.09 21.40
CA ALA A 99 -45.40 -28.11 22.43
C ALA A 99 -43.93 -28.56 22.56
N GLU A 100 -43.18 -28.66 21.43
CA GLU A 100 -41.76 -28.94 21.46
C GLU A 100 -40.95 -27.78 22.09
N ALA A 101 -41.29 -26.52 21.79
CA ALA A 101 -40.68 -25.35 22.43
C ALA A 101 -40.87 -25.40 23.97
N LYS A 102 -42.07 -25.72 24.44
CA LYS A 102 -42.36 -25.87 25.88
C LYS A 102 -41.56 -27.02 26.52
N LYS A 103 -41.38 -28.17 25.81
CA LYS A 103 -40.52 -29.27 26.28
C LYS A 103 -39.05 -28.86 26.43
N LEU A 104 -38.55 -28.08 25.51
CA LEU A 104 -37.17 -27.53 25.51
C LEU A 104 -37.03 -26.31 26.44
N LYS A 105 -38.13 -25.84 27.05
CA LYS A 105 -38.23 -24.67 27.95
C LYS A 105 -37.80 -23.37 27.23
N ASP A 106 -38.15 -23.26 25.96
CA ASP A 106 -37.90 -22.09 25.12
C ASP A 106 -39.09 -21.13 25.15
N GLU A 107 -38.82 -19.82 25.04
CA GLU A 107 -39.86 -18.77 25.13
C GLU A 107 -40.45 -18.46 23.73
N TYR A 108 -39.70 -18.72 22.66
CA TYR A 108 -40.14 -18.49 21.30
C TYR A 108 -40.11 -19.78 20.48
N ILE A 109 -41.02 -19.87 19.51
CA ILE A 109 -41.05 -20.95 18.53
C ILE A 109 -40.07 -20.61 17.43
N SER A 110 -39.02 -21.42 17.28
CA SER A 110 -37.98 -21.28 16.27
C SER A 110 -38.05 -22.39 15.21
N VAL A 111 -37.19 -22.28 14.19
CA VAL A 111 -37.10 -23.21 13.05
C VAL A 111 -36.91 -24.65 13.49
N GLU A 112 -36.08 -24.91 14.50
CA GLU A 112 -35.82 -26.24 15.04
C GLU A 112 -37.08 -26.90 15.63
N HIS A 113 -37.96 -26.16 16.27
CA HIS A 113 -39.21 -26.70 16.81
C HIS A 113 -40.14 -27.16 15.71
N ILE A 114 -40.14 -26.45 14.56
CA ILE A 114 -40.87 -26.82 13.36
C ILE A 114 -40.30 -28.10 12.76
N LEU A 115 -38.99 -28.22 12.67
CA LEU A 115 -38.33 -29.43 12.16
C LEU A 115 -38.62 -30.64 13.03
N LEU A 116 -38.57 -30.50 14.35
CA LEU A 116 -38.94 -31.54 15.29
C LEU A 116 -40.42 -31.95 15.15
N ALA A 117 -41.31 -30.97 14.96
CA ALA A 117 -42.73 -31.25 14.74
C ALA A 117 -43.02 -32.02 13.45
N PHE A 118 -42.25 -31.76 12.37
CA PHE A 118 -42.33 -32.55 11.11
C PHE A 118 -42.04 -34.04 11.33
N CYS A 119 -41.16 -34.39 12.25
CA CYS A 119 -40.87 -35.79 12.56
C CYS A 119 -42.05 -36.53 13.27
N GLU A 120 -42.92 -35.79 13.96
CA GLU A 120 -44.03 -36.35 14.72
C GLU A 120 -45.36 -36.41 13.95
N GLU A 121 -45.47 -35.62 12.88
CA GLU A 121 -46.68 -35.53 12.11
C GLU A 121 -46.79 -36.67 11.08
N ASN A 122 -47.96 -37.31 10.98
CA ASN A 122 -48.19 -38.37 10.01
C ASN A 122 -48.50 -37.75 8.63
N SER A 123 -47.47 -37.23 7.97
CA SER A 123 -47.56 -36.47 6.72
C SER A 123 -46.61 -37.04 5.65
N ASP A 124 -46.77 -36.56 4.40
CA ASP A 124 -45.86 -36.88 3.31
C ASP A 124 -44.40 -36.45 3.59
N ILE A 125 -44.25 -35.40 4.40
CA ILE A 125 -42.94 -34.92 4.85
C ILE A 125 -42.29 -35.91 5.80
N LYS A 126 -43.01 -36.52 6.70
CA LYS A 126 -42.49 -37.61 7.58
C LYS A 126 -42.01 -38.79 6.76
N ARG A 127 -42.75 -39.17 5.71
CA ARG A 127 -42.29 -40.24 4.78
C ARG A 127 -41.03 -39.84 4.07
N LEU A 128 -40.94 -38.58 3.63
CA LEU A 128 -39.73 -38.02 3.00
C LEU A 128 -38.54 -38.04 3.98
N PHE A 129 -38.72 -37.56 5.20
CA PHE A 129 -37.67 -37.59 6.24
C PHE A 129 -37.21 -39.04 6.53
N THR A 130 -38.11 -40.00 6.55
CA THR A 130 -37.74 -41.42 6.69
C THR A 130 -36.89 -41.92 5.52
N THR A 131 -37.18 -41.47 4.28
CA THR A 131 -36.40 -41.83 3.08
C THR A 131 -34.98 -41.25 3.13
N PHE A 132 -34.82 -40.07 3.73
CA PHE A 132 -33.51 -39.41 3.91
C PHE A 132 -32.86 -39.76 5.26
N HIS A 133 -33.37 -40.76 5.99
CA HIS A 133 -32.88 -41.19 7.31
C HIS A 133 -32.89 -40.07 8.36
N ILE A 134 -33.78 -39.10 8.23
CA ILE A 134 -33.93 -38.00 9.21
C ILE A 134 -34.84 -38.47 10.35
N THR A 135 -34.24 -38.76 11.49
CA THR A 135 -34.98 -39.18 12.69
C THR A 135 -34.99 -38.05 13.71
N LYS A 136 -35.99 -38.06 14.59
CA LYS A 136 -36.11 -37.07 15.67
C LYS A 136 -34.88 -37.08 16.60
N ASN A 137 -34.32 -38.25 16.89
CA ASN A 137 -33.15 -38.36 17.78
C ASN A 137 -31.89 -37.79 17.14
N GLU A 138 -31.61 -38.08 15.84
CA GLU A 138 -30.49 -37.52 15.11
C GLU A 138 -30.64 -36.01 14.95
N LEU A 139 -31.86 -35.52 14.68
CA LEU A 139 -32.14 -34.09 14.59
C LEU A 139 -31.91 -33.39 15.92
N LEU A 140 -32.33 -34.00 17.07
CA LEU A 140 -32.04 -33.48 18.39
C LEU A 140 -30.53 -33.47 18.71
N GLN A 141 -29.81 -34.50 18.29
CA GLN A 141 -28.35 -34.55 18.48
C GLN A 141 -27.65 -33.47 17.67
N SER A 142 -27.95 -33.35 16.39
CA SER A 142 -27.41 -32.29 15.55
C SER A 142 -27.80 -30.88 16.00
N LEU A 143 -29.02 -30.73 16.54
CA LEU A 143 -29.46 -29.49 17.15
C LEU A 143 -28.64 -29.13 18.39
N MET A 144 -28.36 -30.13 19.26
CA MET A 144 -27.50 -29.91 20.43
C MET A 144 -26.07 -29.50 20.04
N GLU A 145 -25.56 -29.98 18.93
CA GLU A 145 -24.25 -29.58 18.40
C GLU A 145 -24.25 -28.14 17.88
N VAL A 146 -25.31 -27.73 17.16
CA VAL A 146 -25.44 -26.37 16.59
C VAL A 146 -25.81 -25.34 17.66
N ARG A 147 -26.76 -25.65 18.51
CA ARG A 147 -27.33 -24.74 19.52
C ARG A 147 -26.58 -24.79 20.85
N GLY A 148 -25.93 -25.93 21.16
CA GLY A 148 -25.42 -26.21 22.49
C GLY A 148 -26.56 -26.28 23.50
N ASN A 149 -26.33 -25.79 24.73
CA ASN A 149 -27.35 -25.73 25.81
C ASN A 149 -28.06 -24.35 25.88
N GLN A 150 -28.05 -23.56 24.81
CA GLN A 150 -28.70 -22.25 24.81
C GLN A 150 -30.23 -22.42 24.69
N ARG A 151 -30.98 -21.52 25.35
CA ARG A 151 -32.43 -21.44 25.24
C ARG A 151 -32.81 -20.32 24.27
N VAL A 152 -33.91 -20.49 23.59
CA VAL A 152 -34.51 -19.48 22.72
C VAL A 152 -35.25 -18.47 23.58
N THR A 153 -34.57 -17.43 24.03
CA THR A 153 -35.11 -16.35 24.90
C THR A 153 -35.27 -15.04 24.18
N SER A 154 -34.83 -14.94 22.91
CA SER A 154 -34.94 -13.77 22.06
C SER A 154 -35.63 -14.10 20.73
N GLN A 155 -36.08 -13.07 20.01
CA GLN A 155 -36.67 -13.24 18.67
C GLN A 155 -35.63 -13.59 17.59
N ASN A 156 -34.33 -13.39 17.84
CA ASN A 156 -33.24 -13.69 16.93
C ASN A 156 -32.18 -14.64 17.52
N PRO A 157 -32.53 -15.83 17.98
CA PRO A 157 -31.60 -16.76 18.66
C PRO A 157 -30.50 -17.27 17.73
N GLU A 158 -30.77 -17.34 16.45
CA GLU A 158 -29.87 -17.91 15.44
C GLU A 158 -28.59 -17.04 15.23
N VAL A 159 -28.63 -15.77 15.64
CA VAL A 159 -27.48 -14.89 15.65
C VAL A 159 -26.42 -15.36 16.64
N THR A 160 -26.83 -16.04 17.71
CA THR A 160 -25.95 -16.52 18.77
C THR A 160 -25.45 -17.96 18.59
N TYR A 161 -26.00 -18.70 17.61
CA TYR A 161 -25.57 -20.05 17.30
C TYR A 161 -24.29 -20.06 16.47
N GLU A 162 -23.35 -20.93 16.83
CA GLU A 162 -22.06 -21.06 16.16
C GLU A 162 -21.31 -19.70 16.06
N ALA A 163 -21.38 -18.93 17.18
CA ALA A 163 -20.85 -17.58 17.19
C ALA A 163 -19.34 -17.53 16.88
N LEU A 164 -18.57 -18.55 17.27
CA LEU A 164 -17.16 -18.64 16.97
C LEU A 164 -16.91 -18.79 15.45
N GLU A 165 -17.66 -19.64 14.77
CA GLU A 165 -17.46 -19.84 13.32
C GLU A 165 -17.90 -18.63 12.48
N LYS A 166 -18.90 -17.86 12.97
CA LYS A 166 -19.42 -16.68 12.28
C LYS A 166 -18.57 -15.42 12.47
N TYR A 167 -18.00 -15.24 13.65
CA TYR A 167 -17.37 -13.97 14.04
C TYR A 167 -15.87 -14.07 14.27
N GLY A 168 -15.23 -15.10 13.70
CA GLY A 168 -13.79 -15.17 13.74
C GLY A 168 -13.23 -16.42 13.07
N ARG A 169 -11.90 -16.62 13.27
CA ARG A 169 -11.14 -17.68 12.62
C ARG A 169 -10.32 -18.46 13.64
N ASP A 170 -10.28 -19.78 13.50
CA ASP A 170 -9.38 -20.65 14.28
C ASP A 170 -8.01 -20.73 13.58
N LEU A 171 -7.04 -19.99 14.10
CA LEU A 171 -5.69 -19.95 13.54
C LEU A 171 -4.98 -21.31 13.59
N VAL A 172 -5.29 -22.14 14.60
CA VAL A 172 -4.68 -23.48 14.72
C VAL A 172 -5.23 -24.42 13.62
N ALA A 173 -6.52 -24.30 13.32
CA ALA A 173 -7.14 -25.04 12.21
C ALA A 173 -6.61 -24.55 10.85
N GLU A 174 -6.44 -23.24 10.67
CA GLU A 174 -5.87 -22.66 9.45
C GLU A 174 -4.40 -23.08 9.22
N VAL A 175 -3.59 -23.15 10.28
CA VAL A 175 -2.22 -23.69 10.21
C VAL A 175 -2.24 -25.16 9.75
N LYS A 176 -3.12 -25.98 10.30
CA LYS A 176 -3.26 -27.39 9.89
C LYS A 176 -3.67 -27.53 8.41
N GLN A 177 -4.41 -26.58 7.90
CA GLN A 177 -4.82 -26.52 6.48
C GLN A 177 -3.74 -25.90 5.57
N GLY A 178 -2.59 -25.46 6.11
CA GLY A 178 -1.51 -24.82 5.36
C GLY A 178 -1.87 -23.43 4.81
N LYS A 179 -2.89 -22.77 5.38
CA LYS A 179 -3.34 -21.44 4.93
C LYS A 179 -2.52 -20.28 5.48
N ILE A 180 -1.79 -20.52 6.58
CA ILE A 180 -0.97 -19.49 7.25
C ILE A 180 0.48 -19.60 6.78
N ASP A 181 1.08 -18.46 6.51
CA ASP A 181 2.47 -18.34 6.09
C ASP A 181 3.46 -18.72 7.19
N PRO A 182 4.66 -19.24 6.86
CA PRO A 182 5.68 -19.55 7.85
C PRO A 182 6.16 -18.26 8.54
N VAL A 183 6.17 -18.26 9.86
CA VAL A 183 6.63 -17.12 10.66
C VAL A 183 8.11 -17.27 10.95
N ILE A 184 8.89 -16.25 10.61
CA ILE A 184 10.35 -16.22 10.70
C ILE A 184 10.78 -15.00 11.54
N GLY A 185 11.80 -15.18 12.36
CA GLY A 185 12.47 -14.08 13.09
C GLY A 185 11.74 -13.54 14.32
N ARG A 186 10.64 -14.18 14.79
CA ARG A 186 9.84 -13.73 15.95
C ARG A 186 9.91 -14.66 17.17
N ASP A 187 10.95 -15.44 17.27
CA ASP A 187 11.09 -16.45 18.31
C ASP A 187 11.14 -15.89 19.74
N SER A 188 11.75 -14.73 19.94
CA SER A 188 11.87 -14.07 21.24
C SER A 188 10.52 -13.60 21.76
N GLU A 189 9.73 -12.96 20.90
CA GLU A 189 8.42 -12.45 21.20
C GLU A 189 7.41 -13.59 21.44
N ILE A 190 7.42 -14.62 20.60
CA ILE A 190 6.57 -15.82 20.78
C ILE A 190 6.88 -16.50 22.11
N ARG A 191 8.15 -16.70 22.46
CA ARG A 191 8.55 -17.24 23.76
C ARG A 191 8.08 -16.37 24.92
N ARG A 192 8.12 -15.04 24.75
CA ARG A 192 7.63 -14.11 25.77
C ARG A 192 6.12 -14.21 25.94
N VAL A 193 5.37 -14.30 24.84
CA VAL A 193 3.91 -14.54 24.85
C VAL A 193 3.59 -15.85 25.57
N ILE A 194 4.28 -16.96 25.26
CA ILE A 194 4.12 -18.26 25.93
C ILE A 194 4.36 -18.15 27.44
N ARG A 195 5.42 -17.45 27.85
CA ARG A 195 5.72 -17.24 29.28
C ARG A 195 4.62 -16.46 29.99
N ILE A 196 4.04 -15.43 29.33
CA ILE A 196 2.97 -14.62 29.90
C ILE A 196 1.70 -15.45 30.04
N LEU A 197 1.31 -16.21 29.02
CA LEU A 197 0.14 -17.09 29.03
C LEU A 197 0.24 -18.17 30.12
N SER A 198 1.44 -18.58 30.50
CA SER A 198 1.71 -19.58 31.55
C SER A 198 1.73 -18.99 32.96
N ARG A 199 1.55 -17.67 33.16
CA ARG A 199 1.54 -17.02 34.48
C ARG A 199 0.21 -17.23 35.19
N LYS A 200 0.23 -17.19 36.51
CA LYS A 200 -0.96 -17.25 37.36
C LYS A 200 -1.77 -15.95 37.32
N THR A 201 -1.12 -14.81 37.17
CA THR A 201 -1.73 -13.46 37.12
C THR A 201 -1.06 -12.65 36.02
N LYS A 202 -1.77 -11.65 35.48
CA LYS A 202 -1.30 -10.87 34.31
C LYS A 202 -0.90 -11.78 33.15
N ASN A 203 -1.75 -12.74 32.87
CA ASN A 203 -1.53 -13.81 31.89
C ASN A 203 -2.12 -13.51 30.51
N ASN A 204 -2.51 -12.28 30.26
CA ASN A 204 -2.95 -11.83 28.95
C ASN A 204 -1.85 -10.95 28.32
N PRO A 205 -1.14 -11.42 27.29
CA PRO A 205 -0.17 -10.61 26.58
C PRO A 205 -0.88 -9.59 25.70
N VAL A 206 -0.28 -8.39 25.58
CA VAL A 206 -0.63 -7.40 24.57
C VAL A 206 0.60 -7.08 23.75
N LEU A 207 0.52 -7.31 22.45
CA LEU A 207 1.55 -7.00 21.47
C LEU A 207 1.46 -5.52 21.12
N ILE A 208 2.54 -4.80 21.33
CA ILE A 208 2.62 -3.35 21.11
C ILE A 208 3.73 -3.09 20.10
N GLY A 209 3.44 -2.34 19.06
CA GLY A 209 4.40 -1.97 18.04
C GLY A 209 3.76 -1.15 16.94
N GLU A 210 4.58 -0.60 16.07
CA GLU A 210 4.12 0.18 14.93
C GLU A 210 3.29 -0.65 13.94
N PRO A 211 2.47 -0.03 13.08
CA PRO A 211 1.76 -0.75 12.03
C PRO A 211 2.74 -1.49 11.10
N GLY A 212 2.38 -2.69 10.64
CA GLY A 212 3.20 -3.42 9.66
C GLY A 212 4.45 -4.13 10.21
N VAL A 213 4.76 -4.03 11.54
CA VAL A 213 5.92 -4.75 12.11
C VAL A 213 5.69 -6.25 12.31
N GLY A 214 4.51 -6.79 12.01
CA GLY A 214 4.22 -8.23 12.12
C GLY A 214 3.68 -8.67 13.49
N LYS A 215 2.88 -7.86 14.17
CA LYS A 215 2.20 -8.24 15.44
C LYS A 215 1.33 -9.48 15.28
N THR A 216 0.54 -9.55 14.24
CA THR A 216 -0.34 -10.69 13.93
C THR A 216 0.46 -11.95 13.65
N ALA A 217 1.59 -11.83 12.94
CA ALA A 217 2.50 -12.95 12.66
C ALA A 217 3.04 -13.62 13.94
N ILE A 218 3.24 -12.87 15.04
CA ILE A 218 3.65 -13.45 16.33
C ILE A 218 2.60 -14.44 16.86
N VAL A 219 1.31 -14.12 16.67
CA VAL A 219 0.21 -14.99 17.11
C VAL A 219 0.06 -16.19 16.18
N GLU A 220 0.23 -16.00 14.89
CA GLU A 220 0.26 -17.07 13.88
C GLU A 220 1.43 -18.02 14.13
N GLY A 221 2.61 -17.50 14.49
CA GLY A 221 3.78 -18.29 14.89
C GLY A 221 3.52 -19.09 16.18
N LEU A 222 2.77 -18.54 17.14
CA LEU A 222 2.31 -19.28 18.30
C LEU A 222 1.38 -20.43 17.89
N ALA A 223 0.44 -20.20 16.96
CA ALA A 223 -0.44 -21.24 16.43
C ALA A 223 0.36 -22.36 15.75
N GLN A 224 1.39 -22.01 14.96
CA GLN A 224 2.28 -23.01 14.34
C GLN A 224 3.02 -23.85 15.38
N ARG A 225 3.50 -23.25 16.48
CA ARG A 225 4.15 -23.99 17.57
C ARG A 225 3.17 -24.90 18.32
N ILE A 226 1.93 -24.48 18.49
CA ILE A 226 0.86 -25.33 19.08
C ILE A 226 0.65 -26.57 18.21
N VAL A 227 0.52 -26.40 16.89
CA VAL A 227 0.35 -27.52 15.94
C VAL A 227 1.53 -28.49 16.00
N ARG A 228 2.75 -27.96 16.05
CA ARG A 228 4.01 -28.74 16.18
C ARG A 228 4.24 -29.32 17.57
N LYS A 229 3.36 -29.00 18.54
CA LYS A 229 3.48 -29.35 19.96
C LYS A 229 4.75 -28.83 20.65
N ASP A 230 5.34 -27.76 20.08
CA ASP A 230 6.51 -27.05 20.60
C ASP A 230 6.11 -25.94 21.58
N VAL A 231 5.27 -26.31 22.54
CA VAL A 231 4.74 -25.42 23.60
C VAL A 231 4.62 -26.23 24.91
N PRO A 232 4.58 -25.55 26.09
CA PRO A 232 4.34 -26.23 27.37
C PRO A 232 3.01 -27.02 27.36
N GLU A 233 2.94 -28.09 28.18
CA GLU A 233 1.78 -29.00 28.28
C GLU A 233 0.43 -28.27 28.36
N GLY A 234 0.35 -27.19 29.15
CA GLY A 234 -0.87 -26.41 29.33
C GLY A 234 -1.35 -25.65 28.09
N LEU A 235 -0.57 -25.63 26.99
CA LEU A 235 -0.90 -24.96 25.74
C LEU A 235 -1.04 -25.91 24.55
N LYS A 236 -0.65 -27.19 24.67
CA LYS A 236 -0.62 -28.14 23.55
C LYS A 236 -1.98 -28.44 22.90
N ASP A 237 -3.06 -28.40 23.70
CA ASP A 237 -4.41 -28.70 23.26
C ASP A 237 -5.30 -27.47 23.19
N ARG A 238 -4.68 -26.28 23.17
CA ARG A 238 -5.43 -25.02 23.02
C ARG A 238 -5.54 -24.63 21.56
N THR A 239 -6.63 -23.92 21.26
CA THR A 239 -6.86 -23.25 19.98
C THR A 239 -6.72 -21.75 20.14
N ILE A 240 -6.33 -21.04 19.08
CA ILE A 240 -6.30 -19.57 19.05
C ILE A 240 -7.41 -19.12 18.12
N PHE A 241 -8.35 -18.39 18.69
CA PHE A 241 -9.48 -17.86 17.97
C PHE A 241 -9.27 -16.36 17.73
N ALA A 242 -9.07 -15.96 16.47
CA ALA A 242 -8.94 -14.57 16.06
C ALA A 242 -10.33 -13.97 15.83
N LEU A 243 -10.69 -12.96 16.63
CA LEU A 243 -11.97 -12.28 16.56
C LEU A 243 -12.01 -11.31 15.37
N ASP A 244 -13.05 -11.44 14.54
CA ASP A 244 -13.33 -10.52 13.45
C ASP A 244 -14.29 -9.42 13.90
N MET A 245 -13.74 -8.26 14.20
CA MET A 245 -14.52 -7.09 14.62
C MET A 245 -15.44 -6.58 13.51
N SER A 246 -15.00 -6.69 12.26
CA SER A 246 -15.79 -6.25 11.10
C SER A 246 -17.05 -7.11 10.94
N ALA A 247 -16.91 -8.43 11.08
CA ALA A 247 -18.05 -9.36 11.04
C ALA A 247 -19.03 -9.14 12.20
N LEU A 248 -18.53 -8.77 13.39
CA LEU A 248 -19.39 -8.45 14.54
C LEU A 248 -20.26 -7.21 14.32
N VAL A 249 -19.70 -6.21 13.65
CA VAL A 249 -20.38 -4.91 13.39
C VAL A 249 -21.24 -4.98 12.12
N ALA A 250 -20.84 -5.77 11.12
CA ALA A 250 -21.52 -5.84 9.85
C ALA A 250 -23.00 -6.23 10.01
N GLY A 251 -23.91 -5.39 9.45
CA GLY A 251 -25.36 -5.62 9.51
C GLY A 251 -26.02 -5.40 10.87
N ALA A 252 -25.28 -5.02 11.92
CA ALA A 252 -25.88 -4.62 13.20
C ALA A 252 -26.51 -3.22 13.07
N LYS A 253 -27.84 -3.16 13.12
CA LYS A 253 -28.59 -1.90 13.03
C LYS A 253 -28.63 -1.14 14.35
N PHE A 254 -28.50 -1.85 15.44
CA PHE A 254 -28.60 -1.31 16.81
C PHE A 254 -27.43 -1.81 17.66
N ARG A 255 -27.05 -0.98 18.64
CA ARG A 255 -26.00 -1.30 19.64
C ARG A 255 -26.23 -2.65 20.35
N GLY A 256 -27.45 -2.99 20.68
CA GLY A 256 -27.81 -4.25 21.36
C GLY A 256 -27.45 -5.49 20.57
N GLU A 257 -27.54 -5.45 19.24
CA GLU A 257 -27.21 -6.60 18.37
C GLU A 257 -25.72 -6.94 18.39
N PHE A 258 -24.84 -5.91 18.40
CA PHE A 258 -23.40 -6.10 18.54
C PHE A 258 -23.06 -6.70 19.93
N GLU A 259 -23.66 -6.14 21.00
CA GLU A 259 -23.44 -6.62 22.37
C GLU A 259 -23.90 -8.09 22.51
N GLU A 260 -25.02 -8.47 21.91
CA GLU A 260 -25.53 -9.86 21.91
C GLU A 260 -24.57 -10.80 21.15
N ARG A 261 -24.05 -10.41 20.00
CA ARG A 261 -23.08 -11.21 19.22
C ARG A 261 -21.79 -11.43 19.98
N LEU A 262 -21.20 -10.35 20.52
CA LEU A 262 -19.98 -10.44 21.32
C LEU A 262 -20.21 -11.29 22.57
N GLN A 263 -21.35 -11.11 23.27
CA GLN A 263 -21.71 -11.93 24.43
C GLN A 263 -21.83 -13.40 24.07
N ALA A 264 -22.35 -13.72 22.87
CA ALA A 264 -22.45 -15.11 22.41
C ALA A 264 -21.05 -15.73 22.21
N VAL A 265 -20.14 -15.02 21.52
CA VAL A 265 -18.74 -15.45 21.36
C VAL A 265 -18.07 -15.67 22.72
N LEU A 266 -18.20 -14.70 23.64
CA LEU A 266 -17.60 -14.80 24.98
C LEU A 266 -18.17 -15.97 25.80
N ASN A 267 -19.45 -16.24 25.67
CA ASN A 267 -20.11 -17.38 26.36
C ASN A 267 -19.61 -18.73 25.80
N GLU A 268 -19.37 -18.83 24.48
CA GLU A 268 -18.77 -20.04 23.88
C GLU A 268 -17.32 -20.24 24.34
N ILE A 269 -16.52 -19.18 24.37
CA ILE A 269 -15.15 -19.24 24.89
C ILE A 269 -15.15 -19.66 26.36
N LYS A 270 -16.05 -19.11 27.18
CA LYS A 270 -16.17 -19.50 28.60
C LYS A 270 -16.50 -20.98 28.76
N LYS A 271 -17.40 -21.53 27.93
CA LYS A 271 -17.76 -22.96 27.95
C LYS A 271 -16.59 -23.87 27.58
N SER A 272 -15.60 -23.38 26.84
CA SER A 272 -14.43 -24.18 26.49
C SER A 272 -13.47 -24.44 27.65
N GLU A 273 -13.76 -23.90 28.85
CA GLU A 273 -12.94 -24.08 30.07
C GLU A 273 -11.46 -23.73 29.86
N GLY A 274 -11.19 -22.66 29.11
CA GLY A 274 -9.86 -22.15 28.85
C GLY A 274 -9.10 -22.85 27.73
N ARG A 275 -9.76 -23.72 26.95
CA ARG A 275 -9.12 -24.33 25.77
C ARG A 275 -8.95 -23.34 24.61
N ILE A 276 -9.75 -22.27 24.56
CA ILE A 276 -9.70 -21.24 23.55
C ILE A 276 -8.96 -20.02 24.07
N LEU A 277 -7.93 -19.58 23.35
CA LEU A 277 -7.25 -18.31 23.54
C LEU A 277 -7.87 -17.32 22.55
N LEU A 278 -8.43 -16.22 23.05
CA LEU A 278 -9.00 -15.19 22.21
C LEU A 278 -7.91 -14.25 21.73
N PHE A 279 -7.73 -14.10 20.42
CA PHE A 279 -6.89 -13.07 19.83
C PHE A 279 -7.75 -11.91 19.34
N ILE A 280 -7.39 -10.70 19.74
CA ILE A 280 -8.04 -9.46 19.34
C ILE A 280 -7.00 -8.56 18.71
N ASP A 281 -7.05 -8.43 17.39
CA ASP A 281 -6.29 -7.41 16.71
C ASP A 281 -6.96 -6.04 16.90
N GLU A 282 -6.18 -4.99 16.90
CA GLU A 282 -6.65 -3.63 17.21
C GLU A 282 -7.47 -3.57 18.52
N LEU A 283 -6.91 -4.11 19.60
CA LEU A 283 -7.58 -4.21 20.91
C LEU A 283 -8.20 -2.87 21.37
N HIS A 284 -7.64 -1.75 20.95
CA HIS A 284 -8.12 -0.41 21.25
C HIS A 284 -9.54 -0.15 20.71
N THR A 285 -9.96 -0.81 19.64
CA THR A 285 -11.29 -0.66 19.03
C THR A 285 -12.40 -1.14 19.98
N ILE A 286 -12.10 -2.18 20.75
CA ILE A 286 -13.04 -2.72 21.74
C ILE A 286 -13.08 -1.88 23.02
N VAL A 287 -11.91 -1.33 23.41
CA VAL A 287 -11.76 -0.64 24.71
C VAL A 287 -12.03 0.88 24.59
N GLY A 288 -11.76 1.46 23.42
CA GLY A 288 -11.81 2.91 23.21
C GLY A 288 -13.13 3.46 22.68
N ALA A 289 -13.98 2.62 22.17
CA ALA A 289 -15.23 3.00 21.50
C ALA A 289 -16.29 3.68 22.41
N GLY A 290 -16.10 3.70 23.73
CA GLY A 290 -17.11 4.16 24.71
C GLY A 290 -17.12 5.66 25.06
N LYS A 291 -16.26 6.51 24.46
CA LYS A 291 -16.13 7.92 24.87
C LYS A 291 -16.89 8.95 24.03
N THR A 292 -17.43 8.57 22.91
CA THR A 292 -18.35 9.39 22.12
C THR A 292 -19.80 8.96 22.43
N GLU A 293 -20.72 9.92 22.59
CA GLU A 293 -22.14 9.62 22.79
C GLU A 293 -22.65 8.68 21.67
N GLY A 294 -22.97 7.43 22.03
CA GLY A 294 -23.41 6.39 21.08
C GLY A 294 -22.37 5.32 20.70
N ALA A 295 -21.13 5.41 21.17
CA ALA A 295 -20.11 4.40 20.85
C ALA A 295 -20.19 3.15 21.73
N MET A 296 -19.81 2.02 21.14
CA MET A 296 -19.88 0.68 21.73
C MET A 296 -18.85 0.48 22.84
N ASP A 297 -19.27 0.16 24.07
CA ASP A 297 -18.36 -0.15 25.19
C ASP A 297 -18.26 -1.66 25.44
N ALA A 298 -17.64 -2.37 24.52
CA ALA A 298 -17.36 -3.80 24.67
C ALA A 298 -16.33 -4.10 25.77
N GLY A 299 -15.55 -3.09 26.16
CA GLY A 299 -14.59 -3.22 27.24
C GLY A 299 -15.23 -3.63 28.56
N ASN A 300 -16.42 -3.15 28.86
CA ASN A 300 -17.16 -3.51 30.08
C ASN A 300 -17.62 -4.97 30.14
N MET A 301 -17.73 -5.62 28.99
CA MET A 301 -18.06 -7.06 28.89
C MET A 301 -16.82 -7.92 29.11
N LEU A 302 -15.66 -7.51 28.62
CA LEU A 302 -14.39 -8.23 28.75
C LEU A 302 -13.80 -8.12 30.16
N LYS A 303 -13.87 -6.94 30.80
CA LYS A 303 -13.26 -6.67 32.11
C LYS A 303 -13.62 -7.68 33.20
N PRO A 304 -14.89 -8.06 33.41
CA PRO A 304 -15.25 -9.05 34.43
C PRO A 304 -14.68 -10.44 34.15
N MET A 305 -14.66 -10.89 32.91
CA MET A 305 -14.16 -12.21 32.50
C MET A 305 -12.63 -12.30 32.62
N LEU A 306 -11.92 -11.25 32.19
CA LEU A 306 -10.47 -11.11 32.40
C LEU A 306 -10.12 -11.06 33.89
N ALA A 307 -10.98 -10.39 34.71
CA ALA A 307 -10.77 -10.30 36.13
C ALA A 307 -10.91 -11.62 36.88
N ARG A 308 -11.83 -12.49 36.43
CA ARG A 308 -12.09 -13.82 37.04
C ARG A 308 -11.16 -14.90 36.44
N GLY A 309 -10.38 -14.63 35.41
CA GLY A 309 -9.57 -15.59 34.67
C GLY A 309 -10.43 -16.58 33.83
N GLU A 310 -11.67 -16.21 33.53
CA GLU A 310 -12.58 -16.96 32.66
C GLU A 310 -12.25 -16.78 31.16
N LEU A 311 -11.47 -15.75 30.84
CA LEU A 311 -11.04 -15.41 29.49
C LEU A 311 -9.51 -15.25 29.47
N HIS A 312 -8.85 -15.93 28.53
CA HIS A 312 -7.47 -15.71 28.15
C HIS A 312 -7.43 -14.97 26.82
N CYS A 313 -6.78 -13.81 26.80
CA CYS A 313 -6.76 -12.92 25.65
C CYS A 313 -5.34 -12.55 25.25
N ILE A 314 -5.08 -12.55 23.97
CA ILE A 314 -3.90 -11.95 23.34
C ILE A 314 -4.40 -10.71 22.61
N GLY A 315 -3.92 -9.53 22.94
CA GLY A 315 -4.23 -8.29 22.23
C GLY A 315 -3.12 -7.84 21.35
N ALA A 316 -3.44 -7.11 20.28
CA ALA A 316 -2.46 -6.36 19.48
C ALA A 316 -2.94 -4.92 19.33
N THR A 317 -2.01 -3.94 19.38
CA THR A 317 -2.31 -2.51 19.22
C THR A 317 -1.03 -1.72 18.95
N THR A 318 -1.13 -0.44 18.64
CA THR A 318 0.03 0.45 18.56
C THR A 318 0.40 1.01 19.94
N LEU A 319 1.60 1.60 20.07
CA LEU A 319 2.05 2.16 21.34
C LEU A 319 1.19 3.34 21.78
N ASP A 320 0.80 4.21 20.86
CA ASP A 320 -0.01 5.38 21.14
C ASP A 320 -1.44 5.03 21.56
N GLU A 321 -2.04 4.04 20.90
CA GLU A 321 -3.36 3.51 21.24
C GLU A 321 -3.36 2.78 22.58
N TYR A 322 -2.28 2.03 22.87
CA TYR A 322 -2.11 1.40 24.17
C TYR A 322 -2.10 2.43 25.30
N ARG A 323 -1.29 3.50 25.16
CA ARG A 323 -1.22 4.60 26.12
C ARG A 323 -2.55 5.33 26.28
N LYS A 324 -3.25 5.55 25.18
CA LYS A 324 -4.49 6.32 25.13
C LYS A 324 -5.68 5.57 25.71
N TYR A 325 -5.79 4.28 25.49
CA TYR A 325 -6.99 3.50 25.79
C TYR A 325 -6.82 2.43 26.88
N ILE A 326 -5.66 1.75 26.95
CA ILE A 326 -5.46 0.62 27.86
C ILE A 326 -4.75 1.05 29.15
N GLU A 327 -3.68 1.79 29.05
CA GLU A 327 -2.88 2.26 30.19
C GLU A 327 -3.69 3.22 31.11
N LYS A 328 -4.61 3.98 30.55
CA LYS A 328 -5.50 4.87 31.31
C LYS A 328 -6.62 4.13 32.04
N ASP A 329 -6.83 2.85 31.77
CA ASP A 329 -7.84 2.03 32.44
C ASP A 329 -7.18 1.08 33.45
N PRO A 330 -7.22 1.38 34.77
CA PRO A 330 -6.52 0.57 35.78
C PRO A 330 -6.97 -0.90 35.84
N ALA A 331 -8.18 -1.20 35.38
CA ALA A 331 -8.70 -2.58 35.36
C ALA A 331 -8.04 -3.42 34.24
N LEU A 332 -7.78 -2.83 33.09
CA LEU A 332 -7.12 -3.47 31.96
C LEU A 332 -5.60 -3.49 32.14
N GLU A 333 -4.98 -2.40 32.56
CA GLU A 333 -3.55 -2.31 32.81
C GLU A 333 -3.05 -3.41 33.75
N ARG A 334 -3.85 -3.71 34.80
CA ARG A 334 -3.50 -4.77 35.76
C ARG A 334 -3.66 -6.20 35.19
N ARG A 335 -4.28 -6.38 34.04
CA ARG A 335 -4.58 -7.68 33.43
C ARG A 335 -3.74 -8.00 32.22
N PHE A 336 -3.32 -6.98 31.48
CA PHE A 336 -2.47 -7.13 30.31
C PHE A 336 -0.98 -6.97 30.67
N GLN A 337 -0.15 -7.73 29.99
CA GLN A 337 1.29 -7.64 30.04
C GLN A 337 1.85 -7.30 28.67
N GLN A 338 2.60 -6.23 28.60
CA GLN A 338 3.18 -5.74 27.35
C GLN A 338 4.24 -6.67 26.78
N VAL A 339 4.19 -6.86 25.47
CA VAL A 339 5.22 -7.49 24.63
C VAL A 339 5.48 -6.51 23.49
N LEU A 340 6.66 -5.91 23.49
CA LEU A 340 7.08 -5.00 22.42
C LEU A 340 7.44 -5.83 21.19
N ALA A 341 6.84 -5.50 20.06
CA ALA A 341 7.17 -5.99 18.73
C ALA A 341 7.92 -4.86 18.00
N GLU A 342 9.23 -4.94 18.00
CA GLU A 342 10.09 -3.96 17.34
C GLU A 342 10.10 -4.18 15.82
N GLU A 343 10.43 -3.12 15.07
CA GLU A 343 10.70 -3.22 13.64
C GLU A 343 11.88 -4.19 13.43
N PRO A 344 11.77 -5.19 12.55
CA PRO A 344 12.88 -6.09 12.26
C PRO A 344 14.00 -5.36 11.51
N THR A 345 15.21 -5.85 11.65
CA THR A 345 16.36 -5.35 10.89
C THR A 345 16.22 -5.69 9.40
N VAL A 346 17.02 -5.03 8.56
CA VAL A 346 17.08 -5.36 7.11
C VAL A 346 17.48 -6.84 6.92
N GLU A 347 18.41 -7.36 7.71
CA GLU A 347 18.85 -8.76 7.65
C GLU A 347 17.74 -9.74 8.03
N ASP A 348 16.97 -9.43 9.08
CA ASP A 348 15.80 -10.21 9.47
C ASP A 348 14.73 -10.16 8.39
N THR A 349 14.51 -9.00 7.78
CA THR A 349 13.54 -8.81 6.68
C THR A 349 13.92 -9.62 5.46
N ILE A 350 15.21 -9.66 5.07
CA ILE A 350 15.69 -10.53 3.98
C ILE A 350 15.37 -12.00 4.29
N SER A 351 15.58 -12.41 5.54
CA SER A 351 15.28 -13.78 5.95
C SER A 351 13.79 -14.10 5.90
N ILE A 352 12.93 -13.14 6.30
CA ILE A 352 11.46 -13.24 6.21
C ILE A 352 11.04 -13.37 4.75
N LEU A 353 11.51 -12.48 3.87
CA LEU A 353 11.16 -12.50 2.45
C LEU A 353 11.64 -13.78 1.75
N ARG A 354 12.81 -14.32 2.10
CA ARG A 354 13.27 -15.61 1.59
C ARG A 354 12.34 -16.75 1.98
N GLY A 355 11.77 -16.71 3.18
CA GLY A 355 10.80 -17.70 3.63
C GLY A 355 9.42 -17.56 2.98
N LEU A 356 9.07 -16.37 2.53
CA LEU A 356 7.81 -16.11 1.80
C LEU A 356 7.95 -16.28 0.29
N LYS A 357 9.17 -16.28 -0.24
CA LYS A 357 9.49 -16.29 -1.66
C LYS A 357 8.70 -17.35 -2.44
N GLU A 358 8.77 -18.62 -2.03
CA GLU A 358 8.14 -19.74 -2.74
C GLU A 358 6.62 -19.55 -2.86
N ARG A 359 5.98 -18.98 -1.83
CA ARG A 359 4.54 -18.71 -1.85
C ARG A 359 4.15 -17.60 -2.82
N PHE A 360 4.94 -16.51 -2.87
CA PHE A 360 4.73 -15.44 -3.84
C PHE A 360 4.96 -15.95 -5.28
N GLU A 361 6.01 -16.75 -5.49
CA GLU A 361 6.28 -17.36 -6.79
C GLU A 361 5.12 -18.25 -7.26
N ILE A 362 4.54 -19.05 -6.37
CA ILE A 362 3.39 -19.92 -6.70
C ILE A 362 2.13 -19.09 -6.94
N TYR A 363 1.86 -18.10 -6.08
CA TYR A 363 0.64 -17.30 -6.19
C TYR A 363 0.61 -16.45 -7.47
N HIS A 364 1.73 -15.81 -7.80
CA HIS A 364 1.82 -14.93 -8.97
C HIS A 364 2.26 -15.66 -10.24
N GLY A 365 2.88 -16.83 -10.12
CA GLY A 365 3.41 -17.59 -11.25
C GLY A 365 4.65 -16.97 -11.87
N VAL A 366 5.46 -16.28 -11.07
CA VAL A 366 6.70 -15.60 -11.48
C VAL A 366 7.89 -16.13 -10.68
N ASN A 367 9.12 -15.91 -11.15
CA ASN A 367 10.32 -16.24 -10.41
C ASN A 367 10.90 -15.00 -9.73
N ILE A 368 11.35 -15.10 -8.48
CA ILE A 368 11.90 -13.96 -7.72
C ILE A 368 13.40 -14.18 -7.50
N HIS A 369 14.24 -13.31 -8.03
CA HIS A 369 15.67 -13.36 -7.75
C HIS A 369 15.99 -13.01 -6.30
N ASP A 370 17.00 -13.65 -5.72
CA ASP A 370 17.45 -13.32 -4.36
C ASP A 370 17.92 -11.86 -4.26
N ARG A 371 18.51 -11.32 -5.34
CA ARG A 371 18.87 -9.90 -5.42
C ARG A 371 17.66 -8.97 -5.31
N ALA A 372 16.51 -9.35 -5.86
CA ALA A 372 15.27 -8.58 -5.71
C ALA A 372 14.81 -8.52 -4.24
N ILE A 373 14.92 -9.63 -3.52
CA ILE A 373 14.61 -9.71 -2.08
C ILE A 373 15.52 -8.79 -1.28
N VAL A 374 16.83 -8.85 -1.55
CA VAL A 374 17.80 -7.95 -0.91
C VAL A 374 17.50 -6.50 -1.25
N ALA A 375 17.25 -6.20 -2.52
CA ALA A 375 16.89 -4.86 -2.97
C ALA A 375 15.60 -4.35 -2.32
N ALA A 376 14.54 -5.17 -2.25
CA ALA A 376 13.29 -4.80 -1.60
C ALA A 376 13.51 -4.42 -0.13
N SER A 377 14.30 -5.19 0.61
CA SER A 377 14.61 -4.90 2.01
C SER A 377 15.44 -3.63 2.19
N VAL A 378 16.53 -3.49 1.43
CA VAL A 378 17.45 -2.36 1.55
C VAL A 378 16.84 -1.06 1.02
N LEU A 379 16.19 -1.10 -0.15
CA LEU A 379 15.63 0.09 -0.76
C LEU A 379 14.38 0.57 -0.01
N SER A 380 13.55 -0.34 0.51
CA SER A 380 12.40 0.05 1.33
C SER A 380 12.84 0.69 2.64
N ASP A 381 13.84 0.15 3.31
CA ASP A 381 14.38 0.73 4.54
C ASP A 381 14.95 2.13 4.30
N ARG A 382 15.69 2.29 3.21
CA ARG A 382 16.37 3.54 2.88
C ARG A 382 15.43 4.62 2.33
N TYR A 383 14.45 4.26 1.51
CA TYR A 383 13.68 5.21 0.70
C TYR A 383 12.21 5.37 1.12
N ILE A 384 11.66 4.43 1.89
CA ILE A 384 10.27 4.48 2.36
C ILE A 384 10.28 4.69 3.88
N SER A 385 10.12 5.95 4.30
CA SER A 385 10.22 6.36 5.71
C SER A 385 8.88 6.42 6.45
N ASP A 386 7.76 6.37 5.76
CA ASP A 386 6.41 6.47 6.31
C ASP A 386 5.77 5.12 6.67
N ARG A 387 6.47 4.02 6.40
CA ARG A 387 6.06 2.64 6.66
C ARG A 387 7.22 1.84 7.30
N PHE A 388 6.89 0.73 7.94
CA PHE A 388 7.85 -0.07 8.70
C PHE A 388 8.13 -1.42 8.03
N LEU A 389 9.32 -1.95 8.27
CA LEU A 389 9.68 -3.33 7.91
C LEU A 389 8.91 -4.33 8.81
N PRO A 390 8.59 -5.53 8.33
CA PRO A 390 8.86 -6.06 6.98
C PRO A 390 7.79 -5.69 5.96
N ASP A 391 6.67 -5.09 6.35
CA ASP A 391 5.48 -4.84 5.54
C ASP A 391 5.79 -4.09 4.24
N LYS A 392 6.52 -2.96 4.33
CA LYS A 392 6.93 -2.18 3.15
C LYS A 392 7.77 -2.97 2.15
N ALA A 393 8.59 -3.91 2.61
CA ALA A 393 9.41 -4.75 1.73
C ALA A 393 8.59 -5.91 1.12
N ILE A 394 7.65 -6.46 1.88
CA ILE A 394 6.69 -7.47 1.41
C ILE A 394 5.83 -6.88 0.30
N ASP A 395 5.26 -5.71 0.52
CA ASP A 395 4.43 -5.01 -0.47
C ASP A 395 5.18 -4.72 -1.77
N LEU A 396 6.47 -4.34 -1.69
CA LEU A 396 7.30 -4.14 -2.89
C LEU A 396 7.45 -5.41 -3.71
N VAL A 397 7.70 -6.54 -3.04
CA VAL A 397 7.83 -7.83 -3.72
C VAL A 397 6.49 -8.26 -4.32
N ASP A 398 5.40 -8.08 -3.58
CA ASP A 398 4.05 -8.41 -4.06
C ASP A 398 3.65 -7.59 -5.28
N GLU A 399 3.88 -6.25 -5.24
CA GLU A 399 3.60 -5.37 -6.38
C GLU A 399 4.49 -5.68 -7.59
N ALA A 400 5.76 -6.04 -7.37
CA ALA A 400 6.66 -6.43 -8.45
C ALA A 400 6.17 -7.71 -9.13
N CYS A 401 5.81 -8.72 -8.36
CA CYS A 401 5.23 -9.95 -8.86
C CYS A 401 3.91 -9.70 -9.62
N ALA A 402 3.03 -8.87 -9.05
CA ALA A 402 1.77 -8.51 -9.69
C ALA A 402 1.97 -7.75 -11.00
N THR A 403 2.97 -6.86 -11.07
CA THR A 403 3.33 -6.11 -12.28
C THR A 403 3.77 -7.07 -13.39
N ILE A 404 4.75 -7.94 -13.12
CA ILE A 404 5.24 -8.93 -14.08
C ILE A 404 4.10 -9.85 -14.53
N ARG A 405 3.28 -10.35 -13.61
CA ARG A 405 2.11 -11.17 -13.97
C ARG A 405 1.15 -10.44 -14.90
N THR A 406 0.90 -9.14 -14.62
CA THR A 406 0.04 -8.32 -15.48
C THR A 406 0.66 -8.13 -16.86
N GLU A 407 1.98 -7.97 -16.96
CA GLU A 407 2.71 -7.91 -18.23
C GLU A 407 2.64 -9.22 -19.00
N ILE A 408 2.76 -10.38 -18.33
CA ILE A 408 2.58 -11.71 -18.95
C ILE A 408 1.16 -11.88 -19.49
N ASP A 409 0.15 -11.42 -18.74
CA ASP A 409 -1.26 -11.57 -19.12
C ASP A 409 -1.72 -10.54 -20.16
N SER A 410 -1.05 -9.40 -20.27
CA SER A 410 -1.35 -8.32 -21.21
C SER A 410 -0.50 -8.40 -22.48
N MET A 411 -0.87 -7.64 -23.49
CA MET A 411 -0.09 -7.53 -24.74
C MET A 411 1.23 -6.79 -24.44
N PRO A 412 2.39 -7.34 -24.86
CA PRO A 412 3.68 -6.67 -24.73
C PRO A 412 3.69 -5.28 -25.38
N THR A 413 4.44 -4.34 -24.80
CA THR A 413 4.47 -2.94 -25.24
C THR A 413 4.89 -2.82 -26.69
N GLU A 414 5.89 -3.59 -27.12
CA GLU A 414 6.39 -3.61 -28.50
C GLU A 414 5.31 -4.06 -29.49
N LEU A 415 4.52 -5.08 -29.12
CA LEU A 415 3.42 -5.56 -29.95
C LEU A 415 2.24 -4.57 -29.95
N ASP A 416 1.97 -3.90 -28.84
CA ASP A 416 0.93 -2.88 -28.74
C ASP A 416 1.28 -1.67 -29.61
N GLU A 417 2.53 -1.18 -29.59
CA GLU A 417 3.00 -0.09 -30.43
C GLU A 417 2.87 -0.41 -31.93
N VAL A 418 3.32 -1.59 -32.34
CA VAL A 418 3.16 -2.04 -33.73
C VAL A 418 1.67 -2.14 -34.11
N THR A 419 0.84 -2.67 -33.21
CA THR A 419 -0.60 -2.80 -33.44
C THR A 419 -1.28 -1.42 -33.56
N ARG A 420 -0.91 -0.46 -32.72
CA ARG A 420 -1.41 0.92 -32.83
C ARG A 420 -0.96 1.60 -34.12
N ARG A 421 0.28 1.36 -34.53
CA ARG A 421 0.80 1.89 -35.80
C ARG A 421 0.02 1.30 -36.98
N ILE A 422 -0.23 -0.01 -36.97
CA ILE A 422 -1.07 -0.67 -37.98
C ILE A 422 -2.46 -0.02 -38.04
N MET A 423 -3.10 0.19 -36.89
CA MET A 423 -4.42 0.82 -36.80
C MET A 423 -4.41 2.25 -37.39
N GLN A 424 -3.38 3.06 -37.10
CA GLN A 424 -3.21 4.38 -37.68
C GLN A 424 -3.09 4.34 -39.21
N LEU A 425 -2.28 3.42 -39.72
CA LEU A 425 -2.10 3.26 -41.16
C LEU A 425 -3.34 2.71 -41.85
N GLU A 426 -4.12 1.83 -41.23
CA GLU A 426 -5.40 1.34 -41.73
C GLU A 426 -6.45 2.48 -41.84
N ILE A 427 -6.44 3.40 -40.87
CA ILE A 427 -7.30 4.60 -40.94
C ILE A 427 -6.87 5.49 -42.10
N GLU A 428 -5.54 5.71 -42.26
CA GLU A 428 -4.98 6.48 -43.38
C GLU A 428 -5.27 5.81 -44.75
N GLU A 429 -5.15 4.47 -44.85
CA GLU A 429 -5.51 3.68 -46.03
C GLU A 429 -6.98 3.87 -46.43
N ALA A 430 -7.89 3.76 -45.42
CA ALA A 430 -9.31 3.94 -45.65
C ALA A 430 -9.68 5.36 -46.09
N ALA A 431 -8.92 6.36 -45.67
CA ALA A 431 -9.08 7.76 -46.10
C ALA A 431 -8.57 7.96 -47.52
N LEU A 432 -7.32 7.58 -47.81
CA LEU A 432 -6.69 7.70 -49.11
C LEU A 432 -7.35 6.86 -50.22
N GLY A 433 -7.95 5.72 -49.86
CA GLY A 433 -8.69 4.85 -50.78
C GLY A 433 -9.95 5.52 -51.39
N LYS A 434 -10.40 6.64 -50.83
CA LYS A 434 -11.51 7.44 -51.34
C LYS A 434 -11.08 8.57 -52.29
N GLU A 435 -9.80 8.86 -52.34
CA GLU A 435 -9.19 9.90 -53.15
C GLU A 435 -8.71 9.37 -54.51
N THR A 436 -8.81 10.17 -55.56
CA THR A 436 -8.48 9.73 -56.92
C THR A 436 -7.29 10.46 -57.52
N ASP A 437 -6.70 11.41 -56.79
CA ASP A 437 -5.55 12.18 -57.28
C ASP A 437 -4.27 11.31 -57.29
N ARG A 438 -3.30 11.66 -58.14
CA ARG A 438 -2.09 10.88 -58.38
C ARG A 438 -1.17 10.81 -57.15
N GLY A 439 -1.12 11.88 -56.33
CA GLY A 439 -0.28 11.91 -55.11
C GLY A 439 -0.83 10.94 -54.04
N SER A 440 -2.16 10.96 -53.79
CA SER A 440 -2.83 10.06 -52.88
C SER A 440 -2.68 8.58 -53.30
N GLN A 441 -2.70 8.29 -54.60
CA GLN A 441 -2.45 6.93 -55.11
C GLN A 441 -1.01 6.45 -54.93
N GLU A 442 -0.03 7.29 -55.09
CA GLU A 442 1.39 6.96 -54.84
C GLU A 442 1.63 6.74 -53.32
N ARG A 443 1.08 7.60 -52.48
CA ARG A 443 1.11 7.41 -51.02
C ARG A 443 0.41 6.15 -50.59
N LEU A 444 -0.77 5.84 -51.15
CA LEU A 444 -1.50 4.61 -50.84
C LEU A 444 -0.68 3.34 -51.14
N LYS A 445 0.03 3.29 -52.22
CA LYS A 445 0.89 2.14 -52.56
C LYS A 445 2.06 1.96 -51.56
N THR A 446 2.66 3.07 -51.16
CA THR A 446 3.75 3.02 -50.17
C THR A 446 3.22 2.57 -48.81
N LEU A 447 2.08 3.11 -48.41
CA LEU A 447 1.39 2.81 -47.16
C LEU A 447 0.96 1.34 -47.09
N GLN A 448 0.43 0.75 -48.20
CA GLN A 448 0.07 -0.65 -48.27
C GLN A 448 1.26 -1.60 -48.12
N ARG A 449 2.46 -1.23 -48.61
CA ARG A 449 3.66 -1.98 -48.34
C ARG A 449 4.07 -1.91 -46.89
N GLU A 450 4.17 -0.70 -46.31
CA GLU A 450 4.46 -0.49 -44.88
C GLU A 450 3.47 -1.28 -44.00
N LEU A 451 2.19 -1.26 -44.33
CA LEU A 451 1.14 -1.96 -43.61
C LEU A 451 1.29 -3.48 -43.71
N SER A 452 1.68 -4.01 -44.90
CA SER A 452 1.92 -5.45 -45.08
C SER A 452 3.11 -5.92 -44.24
N ASP A 453 4.22 -5.15 -44.27
CA ASP A 453 5.45 -5.47 -43.53
C ASP A 453 5.18 -5.44 -42.00
N LEU A 454 4.47 -4.41 -41.51
CA LEU A 454 4.10 -4.31 -40.09
C LEU A 454 3.12 -5.42 -39.65
N LYS A 455 2.18 -5.84 -40.51
CA LYS A 455 1.28 -6.97 -40.22
C LYS A 455 2.02 -8.30 -40.12
N GLU A 456 3.05 -8.50 -40.97
CA GLU A 456 3.90 -9.68 -40.88
C GLU A 456 4.69 -9.70 -39.58
N VAL A 457 5.33 -8.56 -39.21
CA VAL A 457 6.03 -8.41 -37.94
C VAL A 457 5.09 -8.65 -36.75
N ALA A 458 3.92 -7.99 -36.73
CA ALA A 458 2.94 -8.18 -35.64
C ALA A 458 2.43 -9.62 -35.53
N SER A 459 2.26 -10.32 -36.64
CA SER A 459 1.87 -11.73 -36.65
C SER A 459 2.96 -12.64 -36.08
N GLY A 460 4.22 -12.37 -36.41
CA GLY A 460 5.38 -13.06 -35.84
C GLY A 460 5.50 -12.86 -34.34
N MET A 461 5.44 -11.59 -33.91
CA MET A 461 5.48 -11.25 -32.48
C MET A 461 4.31 -11.84 -31.69
N ARG A 462 3.11 -11.86 -32.26
CA ARG A 462 1.94 -12.47 -31.61
C ARG A 462 2.07 -13.99 -31.46
N ALA A 463 2.60 -14.66 -32.45
CA ALA A 463 2.87 -16.12 -32.39
C ALA A 463 3.95 -16.42 -31.32
N GLN A 464 5.00 -15.61 -31.27
CA GLN A 464 6.05 -15.72 -30.27
C GLN A 464 5.48 -15.49 -28.86
N TRP A 465 4.76 -14.39 -28.64
CA TRP A 465 4.09 -14.09 -27.37
C TRP A 465 3.19 -15.23 -26.90
N GLN A 466 2.36 -15.78 -27.79
CA GLN A 466 1.46 -16.87 -27.45
C GLN A 466 2.23 -18.13 -27.02
N LYS A 467 3.31 -18.45 -27.70
CA LYS A 467 4.18 -19.58 -27.36
C LYS A 467 4.84 -19.38 -25.98
N GLU A 468 5.45 -18.21 -25.76
CA GLU A 468 6.08 -17.88 -24.47
C GLU A 468 5.07 -17.94 -23.32
N LYS A 469 3.85 -17.44 -23.54
CA LYS A 469 2.77 -17.49 -22.57
C LYS A 469 2.36 -18.94 -22.22
N GLU A 470 2.25 -19.82 -23.20
CA GLU A 470 1.93 -21.23 -22.99
C GLU A 470 3.03 -21.96 -22.19
N GLU A 471 4.30 -21.65 -22.45
CA GLU A 471 5.44 -22.20 -21.71
C GLU A 471 5.38 -21.77 -20.23
N ILE A 472 5.13 -20.49 -19.96
CA ILE A 472 5.01 -19.93 -18.59
C ILE A 472 3.85 -20.61 -17.83
N TYR A 473 2.68 -20.74 -18.45
CA TYR A 473 1.53 -21.39 -17.81
C TYR A 473 1.81 -22.88 -17.49
N LYS A 474 2.53 -23.59 -18.36
CA LYS A 474 2.90 -24.96 -18.08
C LYS A 474 3.80 -25.09 -16.84
N VAL A 475 4.82 -24.23 -16.73
CA VAL A 475 5.70 -24.21 -15.55
C VAL A 475 4.92 -23.88 -14.27
N ARG A 476 4.01 -22.92 -14.34
CA ARG A 476 3.13 -22.55 -13.23
C ARG A 476 2.25 -23.71 -12.77
N ASP A 477 1.59 -24.38 -13.69
CA ASP A 477 0.73 -25.51 -13.36
C ASP A 477 1.51 -26.66 -12.69
N LEU A 478 2.74 -26.92 -13.15
CA LEU A 478 3.62 -27.91 -12.53
C LEU A 478 4.03 -27.52 -11.10
N ARG A 479 4.35 -26.26 -10.86
CA ARG A 479 4.68 -25.73 -9.51
C ARG A 479 3.48 -25.86 -8.56
N GLU A 480 2.27 -25.51 -9.03
CA GLU A 480 1.05 -25.64 -8.23
C GLU A 480 0.74 -27.11 -7.88
N GLN A 481 0.93 -28.03 -8.81
CA GLN A 481 0.76 -29.45 -8.56
C GLN A 481 1.81 -29.98 -7.57
N LEU A 482 3.07 -29.56 -7.68
CA LEU A 482 4.14 -29.94 -6.76
C LEU A 482 3.82 -29.50 -5.33
N GLU A 483 3.35 -28.27 -5.14
CA GLU A 483 2.97 -27.74 -3.85
C GLU A 483 1.77 -28.49 -3.24
N ARG A 484 0.81 -28.90 -4.07
CA ARG A 484 -0.29 -29.76 -3.64
C ARG A 484 0.20 -31.11 -3.12
N LEU A 485 1.14 -31.72 -3.84
CA LEU A 485 1.73 -33.00 -3.43
C LEU A 485 2.56 -32.87 -2.14
N ARG A 486 3.27 -31.75 -1.95
CA ARG A 486 4.02 -31.47 -0.71
C ARG A 486 3.08 -31.32 0.48
N ARG A 487 1.94 -30.62 0.33
CA ARG A 487 0.91 -30.53 1.39
C ARG A 487 0.28 -31.89 1.70
N GLU A 488 -0.02 -32.70 0.68
CA GLU A 488 -0.52 -34.05 0.92
C GLU A 488 0.51 -34.93 1.66
N LEU A 489 1.81 -34.70 1.42
CA LEU A 489 2.86 -35.39 2.16
C LEU A 489 2.87 -34.97 3.64
N GLU A 490 2.80 -33.66 3.92
CA GLU A 490 2.74 -33.14 5.31
C GLU A 490 1.49 -33.66 6.05
N GLU A 491 0.36 -33.71 5.38
CA GLU A 491 -0.86 -34.29 5.96
C GLU A 491 -0.72 -35.80 6.23
N ALA A 492 -0.15 -36.56 5.30
CA ALA A 492 0.08 -37.99 5.49
C ALA A 492 1.05 -38.27 6.63
N GLU A 493 2.11 -37.48 6.77
CA GLU A 493 3.04 -37.55 7.90
C GLU A 493 2.39 -37.17 9.23
N GLY A 494 1.58 -36.13 9.24
CA GLY A 494 0.81 -35.70 10.41
C GLY A 494 -0.20 -36.76 10.90
N ASN A 495 -0.76 -37.51 9.95
CA ASN A 495 -1.72 -38.57 10.23
C ASN A 495 -1.06 -39.97 10.43
N TYR A 496 0.28 -40.05 10.41
CA TYR A 496 1.06 -41.30 10.49
C TYR A 496 0.76 -42.31 9.37
N ASP A 497 0.28 -41.86 8.20
CA ASP A 497 0.11 -42.69 7.02
C ASP A 497 1.45 -42.82 6.28
N LEU A 498 2.31 -43.68 6.81
CA LEU A 498 3.65 -43.91 6.31
C LEU A 498 3.70 -44.46 4.87
N ASN A 499 2.67 -45.19 4.46
CA ASN A 499 2.60 -45.72 3.10
C ASN A 499 2.36 -44.64 2.07
N LYS A 500 1.36 -43.77 2.32
CA LYS A 500 1.07 -42.62 1.47
C LYS A 500 2.24 -41.61 1.48
N ALA A 501 2.83 -41.35 2.64
CA ALA A 501 4.00 -40.49 2.76
C ALA A 501 5.21 -41.03 1.96
N ALA A 502 5.47 -42.35 1.98
CA ALA A 502 6.55 -42.95 1.19
C ALA A 502 6.28 -42.88 -0.31
N GLU A 503 5.06 -43.13 -0.77
CA GLU A 503 4.66 -43.00 -2.19
C GLU A 503 4.86 -41.56 -2.71
N LEU A 504 4.43 -40.58 -1.93
CA LEU A 504 4.60 -39.15 -2.28
C LEU A 504 6.07 -38.75 -2.26
N ARG A 505 6.83 -39.06 -1.20
CA ARG A 505 8.22 -38.63 -1.01
C ARG A 505 9.20 -39.25 -2.02
N HIS A 506 9.02 -40.53 -2.34
CA HIS A 506 9.98 -41.25 -3.19
C HIS A 506 9.48 -41.52 -4.61
N GLY A 507 8.20 -41.28 -4.88
CA GLY A 507 7.57 -41.54 -6.18
C GLY A 507 7.11 -40.25 -6.88
N LYS A 508 6.02 -39.67 -6.41
CA LYS A 508 5.33 -38.60 -7.15
C LYS A 508 6.09 -37.27 -7.12
N ILE A 509 6.60 -36.82 -5.98
CA ILE A 509 7.31 -35.57 -5.84
C ILE A 509 8.58 -35.53 -6.69
N PRO A 510 9.50 -36.51 -6.64
CA PRO A 510 10.69 -36.49 -7.49
C PRO A 510 10.40 -36.56 -8.98
N ALA A 511 9.33 -37.24 -9.38
CA ALA A 511 8.89 -37.28 -10.78
C ALA A 511 8.43 -35.90 -11.27
N MET A 512 7.63 -35.22 -10.48
CA MET A 512 7.14 -33.87 -10.76
C MET A 512 8.27 -32.83 -10.75
N GLU A 513 9.22 -32.92 -9.80
CA GLU A 513 10.40 -32.05 -9.74
C GLU A 513 11.30 -32.22 -10.98
N LYS A 514 11.37 -33.44 -11.52
CA LYS A 514 12.11 -33.68 -12.76
C LYS A 514 11.39 -33.05 -13.96
N GLU A 515 10.08 -33.23 -14.07
CA GLU A 515 9.28 -32.64 -15.14
C GLU A 515 9.31 -31.10 -15.10
N LEU A 516 9.26 -30.50 -13.91
CA LEU A 516 9.41 -29.06 -13.70
C LEU A 516 10.78 -28.58 -14.18
N ARG A 517 11.85 -29.26 -13.79
CA ARG A 517 13.23 -28.91 -14.21
C ARG A 517 13.39 -29.00 -15.74
N GLU A 518 12.87 -30.04 -16.37
CA GLU A 518 12.89 -30.19 -17.83
C GLU A 518 12.10 -29.07 -18.53
N ALA A 519 10.98 -28.64 -17.97
CA ALA A 519 10.20 -27.51 -18.47
C ALA A 519 10.95 -26.19 -18.31
N GLU A 520 11.60 -25.94 -17.18
CA GLU A 520 12.42 -24.74 -16.92
C GLU A 520 13.66 -24.69 -17.82
N GLU A 521 14.36 -25.83 -18.05
CA GLU A 521 15.51 -25.90 -18.94
C GLU A 521 15.12 -25.69 -20.41
N THR A 522 13.97 -26.16 -20.83
CA THR A 522 13.43 -25.95 -22.19
C THR A 522 13.10 -24.47 -22.39
N GLY A 523 12.54 -23.82 -21.39
CA GLY A 523 12.29 -22.38 -21.38
C GLY A 523 13.59 -21.55 -21.41
N ALA A 524 14.61 -21.90 -20.63
CA ALA A 524 15.88 -21.18 -20.56
C ALA A 524 16.75 -21.32 -21.84
N GLY A 525 16.51 -22.34 -22.65
CA GLY A 525 17.31 -22.64 -23.86
C GLY A 525 17.01 -21.74 -25.07
N SER A 526 15.92 -21.05 -25.13
CA SER A 526 15.63 -20.03 -26.15
C SER A 526 16.23 -18.70 -25.71
N GLY A 527 17.37 -18.31 -26.25
CA GLY A 527 18.25 -17.18 -25.86
C GLY A 527 17.53 -15.98 -25.24
N GLN A 528 17.97 -15.61 -24.07
CA GLN A 528 17.41 -14.53 -23.21
C GLN A 528 17.32 -13.14 -23.88
N GLU A 529 18.09 -12.88 -24.93
CA GLU A 529 18.15 -11.54 -25.57
C GLU A 529 16.94 -11.21 -26.46
N ASN A 530 16.07 -12.18 -26.80
CA ASN A 530 14.95 -11.97 -27.75
C ASN A 530 13.56 -12.37 -27.20
N ARG A 531 13.40 -12.51 -25.88
CA ARG A 531 12.07 -12.79 -25.29
C ARG A 531 11.24 -11.52 -25.17
N LEU A 532 9.96 -11.64 -25.53
CA LEU A 532 8.95 -10.58 -25.39
C LEU A 532 8.42 -10.47 -23.96
N LEU A 533 8.40 -11.59 -23.20
CA LEU A 533 7.90 -11.66 -21.84
C LEU A 533 9.04 -11.81 -20.83
N ARG A 534 8.96 -11.01 -19.76
CA ARG A 534 9.82 -11.16 -18.59
C ARG A 534 9.11 -12.06 -17.58
N GLU A 535 9.81 -13.06 -17.05
CA GLU A 535 9.25 -14.04 -16.10
C GLU A 535 9.84 -13.85 -14.69
N GLU A 536 10.82 -12.98 -14.54
CA GLU A 536 11.64 -12.89 -13.34
C GLU A 536 11.56 -11.50 -12.75
N VAL A 537 11.34 -11.44 -11.43
CA VAL A 537 11.44 -10.21 -10.65
C VAL A 537 12.90 -9.99 -10.29
N SER A 538 13.50 -8.95 -10.84
CA SER A 538 14.88 -8.54 -10.60
C SER A 538 14.96 -7.32 -9.66
N GLU A 539 16.18 -6.91 -9.35
CA GLU A 539 16.47 -5.67 -8.60
C GLU A 539 15.93 -4.42 -9.32
N GLU A 540 15.90 -4.43 -10.64
CA GLU A 540 15.46 -3.32 -11.47
C GLU A 540 13.94 -3.07 -11.31
N GLU A 541 13.12 -4.13 -11.29
CA GLU A 541 11.67 -4.02 -11.07
C GLU A 541 11.37 -3.44 -9.69
N ILE A 542 12.07 -3.92 -8.65
CA ILE A 542 11.95 -3.36 -7.30
C ILE A 542 12.32 -1.88 -7.28
N ALA A 543 13.44 -1.51 -7.90
CA ALA A 543 13.88 -0.13 -7.99
C ALA A 543 12.87 0.77 -8.73
N ASN A 544 12.24 0.26 -9.79
CA ASN A 544 11.20 0.96 -10.54
C ASN A 544 9.94 1.21 -9.69
N ILE A 545 9.55 0.26 -8.83
CA ILE A 545 8.40 0.44 -7.94
C ILE A 545 8.73 1.45 -6.85
N VAL A 546 9.90 1.34 -6.22
CA VAL A 546 10.35 2.32 -5.24
C VAL A 546 10.39 3.73 -5.85
N SER A 547 10.86 3.85 -7.11
CA SER A 547 10.81 5.11 -7.86
C SER A 547 9.39 5.65 -7.99
N ARG A 548 8.42 4.80 -8.33
CA ARG A 548 7.01 5.22 -8.46
C ARG A 548 6.41 5.66 -7.12
N TRP A 549 6.71 4.96 -6.04
CA TRP A 549 6.16 5.28 -4.72
C TRP A 549 6.76 6.55 -4.11
N THR A 550 8.07 6.72 -4.28
CA THR A 550 8.82 7.81 -3.65
C THR A 550 9.00 9.03 -4.55
N GLY A 551 8.79 8.87 -5.86
CA GLY A 551 9.14 9.88 -6.86
C GLY A 551 10.64 10.04 -7.10
N ILE A 552 11.48 9.14 -6.57
CA ILE A 552 12.93 9.17 -6.70
C ILE A 552 13.34 8.20 -7.82
N PRO A 553 14.10 8.57 -8.81
CA PRO A 553 14.48 7.69 -9.90
C PRO A 553 15.55 6.67 -9.45
N VAL A 554 15.15 5.73 -8.58
CA VAL A 554 16.03 4.71 -7.97
C VAL A 554 16.64 3.77 -9.02
N ALA A 555 15.93 3.50 -10.11
CA ALA A 555 16.41 2.63 -11.19
C ALA A 555 17.73 3.10 -11.83
N LYS A 556 17.99 4.42 -11.84
CA LYS A 556 19.25 4.99 -12.33
C LYS A 556 20.36 5.01 -11.28
N LEU A 557 20.05 4.72 -10.02
CA LEU A 557 20.99 4.85 -8.91
C LEU A 557 21.89 3.62 -8.71
N VAL A 558 21.50 2.45 -9.24
CA VAL A 558 22.17 1.19 -8.91
C VAL A 558 23.54 1.04 -9.59
N GLU A 559 23.74 1.54 -10.81
CA GLU A 559 25.04 1.41 -11.50
C GLU A 559 25.80 2.75 -11.70
N GLY A 560 25.08 3.85 -11.84
CA GLY A 560 25.67 5.16 -12.17
C GLY A 560 26.00 6.07 -10.99
N GLU A 561 25.54 5.77 -9.77
CA GLU A 561 25.65 6.69 -8.62
C GLU A 561 27.11 6.96 -8.22
N ARG A 562 27.94 5.95 -8.22
CA ARG A 562 29.37 6.10 -7.91
C ARG A 562 30.09 6.99 -8.92
N GLU A 563 29.84 6.77 -10.21
CA GLU A 563 30.48 7.57 -11.26
C GLU A 563 29.94 8.99 -11.28
N LYS A 564 28.62 9.17 -11.10
CA LYS A 564 28.01 10.51 -11.00
C LYS A 564 28.55 11.30 -9.81
N LEU A 565 28.68 10.65 -8.64
CA LEU A 565 29.23 11.29 -7.44
C LEU A 565 30.70 11.69 -7.63
N LEU A 566 31.50 10.85 -8.29
CA LEU A 566 32.90 11.18 -8.61
C LEU A 566 33.04 12.31 -9.61
N ARG A 567 32.03 12.54 -10.47
CA ARG A 567 31.97 13.65 -11.44
C ARG A 567 31.11 14.82 -10.94
N LEU A 568 30.63 14.79 -9.70
CA LEU A 568 29.67 15.77 -9.19
C LEU A 568 30.21 17.21 -9.33
N GLU A 569 31.47 17.44 -8.98
CA GLU A 569 32.13 18.74 -9.14
C GLU A 569 32.09 19.22 -10.59
N GLN A 570 32.40 18.36 -11.55
CA GLN A 570 32.36 18.70 -12.99
C GLN A 570 30.93 19.04 -13.43
N ILE A 571 29.95 18.22 -13.05
CA ILE A 571 28.53 18.43 -13.40
C ILE A 571 28.00 19.74 -12.83
N LEU A 572 28.37 20.06 -11.58
CA LEU A 572 28.00 21.34 -10.96
C LEU A 572 28.67 22.52 -11.65
N SER A 573 29.96 22.40 -12.00
CA SER A 573 30.74 23.48 -12.68
C SER A 573 30.24 23.77 -14.10
N GLU A 574 29.74 22.79 -14.83
CA GLU A 574 29.14 23.00 -16.16
C GLU A 574 27.91 23.92 -16.10
N ARG A 575 27.24 23.94 -14.96
CA ARG A 575 26.00 24.68 -14.79
C ARG A 575 26.15 25.96 -13.97
N VAL A 576 27.07 25.97 -13.02
CA VAL A 576 27.32 27.11 -12.12
C VAL A 576 28.68 27.71 -12.49
N ILE A 577 28.62 28.78 -13.25
CA ILE A 577 29.81 29.43 -13.80
C ILE A 577 30.45 30.39 -12.78
N GLY A 578 31.77 30.34 -12.62
CA GLY A 578 32.54 31.31 -11.83
C GLY A 578 32.48 31.10 -10.31
N GLN A 579 32.11 29.92 -9.81
CA GLN A 579 32.00 29.62 -8.38
C GLN A 579 32.71 28.30 -8.03
N GLU A 580 33.93 28.10 -8.49
CA GLU A 580 34.69 26.86 -8.40
C GLU A 580 34.89 26.42 -6.95
N GLU A 581 35.25 27.35 -6.04
CA GLU A 581 35.42 27.08 -4.61
C GLU A 581 34.09 26.58 -3.98
N ALA A 582 32.98 27.24 -4.31
CA ALA A 582 31.67 26.87 -3.80
C ALA A 582 31.23 25.47 -4.27
N VAL A 583 31.48 25.17 -5.55
CA VAL A 583 31.15 23.89 -6.16
C VAL A 583 31.96 22.76 -5.52
N SER A 584 33.26 22.96 -5.35
CA SER A 584 34.17 21.96 -4.76
C SER A 584 33.79 21.66 -3.31
N LEU A 585 33.55 22.67 -2.47
CA LEU A 585 33.14 22.47 -1.08
C LEU A 585 31.81 21.71 -0.94
N VAL A 586 30.83 22.00 -1.80
CA VAL A 586 29.56 21.28 -1.81
C VAL A 586 29.75 19.83 -2.26
N ALA A 587 30.51 19.61 -3.34
CA ALA A 587 30.77 18.27 -3.85
C ALA A 587 31.48 17.40 -2.81
N ASP A 588 32.50 17.92 -2.15
CA ASP A 588 33.27 17.23 -1.10
C ASP A 588 32.40 16.86 0.12
N ALA A 589 31.53 17.77 0.56
CA ALA A 589 30.63 17.51 1.68
C ALA A 589 29.61 16.40 1.34
N VAL A 590 29.05 16.42 0.13
CA VAL A 590 28.14 15.37 -0.36
C VAL A 590 28.88 14.04 -0.50
N LEU A 591 30.10 14.01 -1.03
CA LEU A 591 30.92 12.81 -1.14
C LEU A 591 31.20 12.19 0.23
N ARG A 592 31.57 13.00 1.24
CA ARG A 592 31.79 12.53 2.63
C ARG A 592 30.53 11.86 3.22
N ALA A 593 29.36 12.45 2.98
CA ALA A 593 28.09 11.90 3.48
C ALA A 593 27.73 10.58 2.77
N ARG A 594 27.85 10.54 1.45
CA ARG A 594 27.50 9.34 0.65
C ARG A 594 28.52 8.20 0.82
N ALA A 595 29.76 8.50 1.17
CA ALA A 595 30.76 7.49 1.53
C ALA A 595 30.54 6.87 2.93
N GLY A 596 29.53 7.32 3.69
CA GLY A 596 29.23 6.80 5.02
C GLY A 596 30.23 7.23 6.11
N ILE A 597 31.04 8.25 5.86
CA ILE A 597 32.05 8.75 6.83
C ILE A 597 31.43 9.76 7.79
N LYS A 598 30.31 10.41 7.37
CA LYS A 598 29.56 11.36 8.19
C LYS A 598 28.62 10.65 9.15
N ASP A 599 28.25 11.32 10.26
CA ASP A 599 27.25 10.83 11.21
C ASP A 599 25.92 10.51 10.50
N PRO A 600 25.42 9.27 10.55
CA PRO A 600 24.20 8.85 9.86
C PRO A 600 22.93 9.53 10.39
N ASN A 601 22.99 10.16 11.56
CA ASN A 601 21.85 10.87 12.13
C ASN A 601 21.71 12.31 11.64
N ARG A 602 22.65 12.81 10.84
CA ARG A 602 22.63 14.19 10.32
C ARG A 602 22.16 14.23 8.86
N PRO A 603 21.64 15.39 8.39
CA PRO A 603 21.36 15.60 6.96
C PRO A 603 22.57 15.32 6.06
N ILE A 604 22.34 14.99 4.79
CA ILE A 604 23.42 14.77 3.80
C ILE A 604 24.41 15.92 3.77
N GLY A 605 23.92 17.16 3.79
CA GLY A 605 24.74 18.38 3.83
C GLY A 605 23.96 19.54 4.41
N SER A 606 24.67 20.44 5.10
CA SER A 606 24.11 21.69 5.61
C SER A 606 25.05 22.85 5.26
N PHE A 607 24.54 23.84 4.53
CA PHE A 607 25.34 24.91 3.95
C PHE A 607 24.76 26.28 4.23
N ILE A 608 25.62 27.27 4.47
CA ILE A 608 25.27 28.67 4.41
C ILE A 608 25.96 29.29 3.19
N PHE A 609 25.15 29.77 2.24
CA PHE A 609 25.62 30.45 1.03
C PHE A 609 25.58 31.97 1.25
N LEU A 610 26.74 32.60 1.33
CA LEU A 610 26.91 34.03 1.52
C LEU A 610 27.33 34.70 0.22
N GLY A 611 26.77 35.85 -0.09
CA GLY A 611 27.21 36.63 -1.25
C GLY A 611 26.11 37.50 -1.85
N PRO A 612 26.44 38.37 -2.81
CA PRO A 612 25.51 39.28 -3.45
C PRO A 612 24.39 38.56 -4.19
N THR A 613 23.38 39.29 -4.59
CA THR A 613 22.24 38.74 -5.34
C THR A 613 22.70 38.39 -6.77
N GLY A 614 22.19 37.31 -7.34
CA GLY A 614 22.40 36.96 -8.76
C GLY A 614 23.78 36.34 -9.10
N VAL A 615 24.54 35.85 -8.13
CA VAL A 615 25.85 35.19 -8.30
C VAL A 615 25.78 33.67 -8.47
N GLY A 616 24.56 33.06 -8.43
CA GLY A 616 24.40 31.62 -8.68
C GLY A 616 24.00 30.78 -7.47
N LYS A 617 23.74 31.34 -6.26
CA LYS A 617 23.37 30.60 -5.04
C LYS A 617 22.19 29.64 -5.28
N THR A 618 21.09 30.14 -5.82
CA THR A 618 19.89 29.33 -6.10
C THR A 618 20.11 28.35 -7.27
N GLU A 619 20.97 28.72 -8.23
CA GLU A 619 21.29 27.83 -9.36
C GLU A 619 22.10 26.63 -8.90
N LEU A 620 23.04 26.80 -7.97
CA LEU A 620 23.77 25.68 -7.37
C LEU A 620 22.83 24.74 -6.61
N ALA A 621 21.86 25.28 -5.86
CA ALA A 621 20.86 24.47 -5.18
C ALA A 621 20.00 23.65 -6.15
N LYS A 622 19.58 24.24 -7.29
CA LYS A 622 18.83 23.54 -8.34
C LYS A 622 19.66 22.47 -9.03
N THR A 623 20.90 22.79 -9.37
CA THR A 623 21.80 21.83 -10.01
C THR A 623 22.11 20.68 -9.09
N LEU A 624 22.25 20.93 -7.78
CA LEU A 624 22.46 19.90 -6.78
C LEU A 624 21.22 18.98 -6.65
N ALA A 625 20.01 19.54 -6.65
CA ALA A 625 18.78 18.75 -6.65
C ALA A 625 18.67 17.87 -7.90
N GLN A 626 18.97 18.41 -9.08
CA GLN A 626 19.02 17.66 -10.33
C GLN A 626 20.07 16.55 -10.31
N SER A 627 21.25 16.80 -9.71
CA SER A 627 22.34 15.83 -9.69
C SER A 627 22.12 14.71 -8.67
N LEU A 628 21.56 15.02 -7.49
CA LEU A 628 21.37 14.08 -6.40
C LEU A 628 20.03 13.35 -6.45
N PHE A 629 18.99 14.02 -6.97
CA PHE A 629 17.59 13.53 -6.93
C PHE A 629 16.96 13.54 -8.33
N ASP A 630 17.75 13.69 -9.39
CA ASP A 630 17.41 13.65 -10.82
C ASP A 630 16.26 14.60 -11.25
N SER A 631 15.85 15.53 -10.39
CA SER A 631 14.84 16.54 -10.72
C SER A 631 15.08 17.86 -10.00
N GLU A 632 14.98 18.97 -10.75
CA GLU A 632 14.99 20.31 -10.16
C GLU A 632 13.77 20.58 -9.26
N GLU A 633 12.69 19.83 -9.40
CA GLU A 633 11.47 19.96 -8.59
C GLU A 633 11.62 19.35 -7.19
N GLN A 634 12.72 18.62 -6.93
CA GLN A 634 13.05 18.10 -5.61
C GLN A 634 13.67 19.19 -4.71
N ILE A 635 13.21 20.43 -4.86
CA ILE A 635 13.54 21.56 -4.00
C ILE A 635 12.31 21.97 -3.20
N ILE A 636 12.50 22.10 -1.88
CA ILE A 636 11.56 22.74 -0.96
C ILE A 636 12.11 24.14 -0.66
N ARG A 637 11.50 25.15 -1.27
CA ARG A 637 11.92 26.53 -1.07
C ARG A 637 11.05 27.24 -0.06
N ILE A 638 11.68 27.84 0.95
CA ILE A 638 11.03 28.61 2.01
C ILE A 638 11.74 29.97 2.13
N ASP A 639 10.97 31.05 1.97
CA ASP A 639 11.46 32.41 2.14
C ASP A 639 11.36 32.80 3.61
N MET A 640 12.49 33.06 4.25
CA MET A 640 12.54 33.39 5.68
C MET A 640 12.00 34.76 5.99
N SER A 641 11.79 35.63 5.00
CA SER A 641 11.09 36.88 5.19
C SER A 641 9.63 36.75 5.61
N GLU A 642 9.01 35.59 5.35
CA GLU A 642 7.66 35.26 5.83
C GLU A 642 7.65 34.80 7.30
N TYR A 643 8.82 34.54 7.91
CA TYR A 643 8.99 34.01 9.27
C TYR A 643 9.71 34.95 10.22
N MET A 644 9.50 36.23 10.02
CA MET A 644 10.07 37.32 10.88
C MET A 644 9.40 37.41 12.22
N GLU A 645 8.15 36.98 12.37
CA GLU A 645 7.37 37.02 13.58
C GLU A 645 7.30 35.67 14.30
N LYS A 646 7.23 35.74 15.66
CA LYS A 646 7.15 34.54 16.49
C LYS A 646 6.00 33.61 16.11
N HIS A 647 4.84 34.14 15.77
CA HIS A 647 3.67 33.35 15.39
C HIS A 647 3.81 32.65 14.04
N ALA A 648 4.66 33.16 13.16
CA ALA A 648 4.95 32.52 11.88
C ALA A 648 5.76 31.24 12.04
N VAL A 649 6.53 31.08 13.12
CA VAL A 649 7.36 29.90 13.39
C VAL A 649 6.52 28.63 13.52
N SER A 650 5.33 28.72 14.13
CA SER A 650 4.40 27.58 14.23
C SER A 650 3.89 27.09 12.85
N ARG A 651 3.97 27.90 11.81
CA ARG A 651 3.64 27.47 10.44
C ARG A 651 4.67 26.50 9.85
N LEU A 652 5.92 26.51 10.35
CA LEU A 652 6.96 25.60 9.89
C LEU A 652 6.73 24.17 10.38
N ILE A 653 6.35 24.00 11.65
CA ILE A 653 6.23 22.70 12.33
C ILE A 653 4.78 22.31 12.68
N GLY A 654 3.82 23.19 12.42
CA GLY A 654 2.41 23.05 12.75
C GLY A 654 1.98 23.85 13.98
N ALA A 655 0.69 24.18 14.05
CA ALA A 655 0.09 24.89 15.16
C ALA A 655 -0.12 23.95 16.36
N PRO A 656 0.05 24.43 17.61
CA PRO A 656 -0.26 23.63 18.80
C PRO A 656 -1.74 23.20 18.87
N PRO A 657 -2.08 22.13 19.61
CA PRO A 657 -3.46 21.69 19.80
C PRO A 657 -4.37 22.83 20.28
N GLY A 658 -5.51 23.00 19.62
CA GLY A 658 -6.50 24.05 19.95
C GLY A 658 -6.34 25.36 19.18
N TYR A 659 -5.33 25.52 18.34
CA TYR A 659 -5.17 26.69 17.46
C TYR A 659 -5.64 26.37 16.05
N VAL A 660 -6.08 27.41 15.32
CA VAL A 660 -6.47 27.31 13.90
C VAL A 660 -5.27 26.83 13.07
N GLY A 661 -5.47 25.82 12.21
CA GLY A 661 -4.40 25.21 11.39
C GLY A 661 -3.70 23.99 12.01
N TYR A 662 -4.15 23.48 13.17
CA TYR A 662 -3.59 22.28 13.79
C TYR A 662 -3.68 21.04 12.89
N GLU A 663 -4.78 20.90 12.15
CA GLU A 663 -5.01 19.75 11.24
C GLU A 663 -4.20 19.82 9.94
N GLU A 664 -3.75 21.02 9.54
CA GLU A 664 -3.03 21.23 8.29
C GLU A 664 -1.55 20.78 8.34
N GLY A 665 -1.01 20.58 9.55
CA GLY A 665 0.41 20.27 9.74
C GLY A 665 1.35 21.46 9.50
N GLY A 666 2.66 21.25 9.64
CA GLY A 666 3.67 22.28 9.40
C GLY A 666 4.11 22.34 7.94
N GLN A 667 4.33 23.52 7.41
CA GLN A 667 4.70 23.73 6.02
C GLN A 667 6.02 23.04 5.65
N LEU A 668 7.04 23.12 6.50
CA LEU A 668 8.32 22.44 6.32
C LEU A 668 8.17 20.92 6.57
N THR A 669 7.55 20.54 7.69
CA THR A 669 7.42 19.13 8.07
C THR A 669 6.57 18.31 7.09
N GLU A 670 5.45 18.87 6.62
CA GLU A 670 4.61 18.19 5.61
C GLU A 670 5.30 18.13 4.22
N ALA A 671 6.03 19.19 3.84
CA ALA A 671 6.75 19.19 2.57
C ALA A 671 7.84 18.12 2.54
N VAL A 672 8.62 17.98 3.63
CA VAL A 672 9.68 16.97 3.74
C VAL A 672 9.08 15.57 3.90
N ARG A 673 7.99 15.40 4.62
CA ARG A 673 7.29 14.11 4.72
C ARG A 673 6.84 13.59 3.36
N ARG A 674 6.40 14.50 2.47
CA ARG A 674 6.00 14.15 1.09
C ARG A 674 7.20 14.00 0.15
N LYS A 675 8.31 14.69 0.41
CA LYS A 675 9.55 14.67 -0.39
C LYS A 675 10.76 14.48 0.54
N PRO A 676 10.96 13.26 1.09
CA PRO A 676 12.04 13.02 2.04
C PRO A 676 13.44 13.13 1.43
N TYR A 677 13.54 13.05 0.11
CA TYR A 677 14.75 13.25 -0.67
C TYR A 677 14.64 14.59 -1.42
N SER A 678 15.12 15.65 -0.79
CA SER A 678 14.98 16.99 -1.34
C SER A 678 16.12 17.92 -0.89
N VAL A 679 16.30 18.99 -1.65
CA VAL A 679 17.10 20.13 -1.24
C VAL A 679 16.18 21.13 -0.56
N ILE A 680 16.41 21.42 0.70
CA ILE A 680 15.70 22.45 1.45
C ILE A 680 16.45 23.75 1.29
N LEU A 681 15.85 24.72 0.61
CA LEU A 681 16.41 26.04 0.37
C LEU A 681 15.70 27.06 1.25
N LEU A 682 16.39 27.54 2.29
CA LEU A 682 15.94 28.60 3.18
C LEU A 682 16.52 29.93 2.70
N ASP A 683 15.74 30.71 1.99
CA ASP A 683 16.19 32.00 1.43
C ASP A 683 16.14 33.10 2.49
N GLU A 684 17.15 34.00 2.48
CA GLU A 684 17.26 35.17 3.35
C GLU A 684 17.20 34.84 4.85
N ILE A 685 18.01 33.84 5.26
CA ILE A 685 17.98 33.27 6.61
C ILE A 685 18.21 34.36 7.72
N GLU A 686 18.91 35.43 7.39
CA GLU A 686 19.13 36.58 8.29
C GLU A 686 17.85 37.28 8.70
N LYS A 687 16.75 37.12 7.99
CA LYS A 687 15.46 37.73 8.31
C LYS A 687 14.62 36.90 9.28
N ALA A 688 14.99 35.65 9.49
CA ALA A 688 14.23 34.70 10.31
C ALA A 688 14.16 35.11 11.78
N HIS A 689 13.02 34.88 12.41
CA HIS A 689 12.89 35.07 13.87
C HIS A 689 13.85 34.16 14.66
N PRO A 690 14.42 34.58 15.78
CA PRO A 690 15.36 33.76 16.57
C PRO A 690 14.88 32.36 16.96
N GLU A 691 13.58 32.15 17.11
CA GLU A 691 13.02 30.82 17.39
C GLU A 691 13.13 29.83 16.22
N VAL A 692 13.24 30.32 15.00
CA VAL A 692 13.48 29.44 13.84
C VAL A 692 14.81 28.71 13.99
N PHE A 693 15.83 29.39 14.49
CA PHE A 693 17.16 28.77 14.68
C PHE A 693 17.13 27.63 15.70
N ASN A 694 16.25 27.64 16.68
CA ASN A 694 16.09 26.53 17.62
C ASN A 694 15.54 25.28 16.93
N ILE A 695 14.63 25.44 15.97
CA ILE A 695 14.11 24.33 15.14
C ILE A 695 15.21 23.81 14.21
N LEU A 696 15.94 24.74 13.56
CA LEU A 696 17.04 24.37 12.69
C LEU A 696 18.16 23.65 13.43
N LEU A 697 18.47 24.02 14.66
CA LEU A 697 19.45 23.30 15.50
C LEU A 697 19.05 21.84 15.71
N GLN A 698 17.78 21.56 16.01
CA GLN A 698 17.29 20.19 16.16
C GLN A 698 17.42 19.41 14.84
N MET A 699 17.07 20.05 13.72
CA MET A 699 17.18 19.45 12.39
C MET A 699 18.62 19.13 12.00
N LEU A 700 19.57 20.04 12.32
CA LEU A 700 21.00 19.89 11.97
C LEU A 700 21.71 18.87 12.87
N ASP A 701 21.28 18.69 14.11
CA ASP A 701 21.90 17.76 15.08
C ASP A 701 21.33 16.34 15.00
N ASP A 702 19.99 16.26 15.12
CA ASP A 702 19.28 14.98 15.23
C ASP A 702 18.75 14.46 13.86
N GLY A 703 18.83 15.29 12.81
CA GLY A 703 18.29 14.96 11.49
C GLY A 703 16.77 14.68 11.49
N ARG A 704 16.06 15.17 12.50
CA ARG A 704 14.61 14.96 12.67
C ARG A 704 13.94 16.11 13.39
N ILE A 705 12.67 16.31 13.10
CA ILE A 705 11.83 17.28 13.80
C ILE A 705 10.53 16.58 14.20
N THR A 706 10.07 16.82 15.44
CA THR A 706 8.72 16.39 15.84
C THR A 706 7.73 17.51 15.53
N ASP A 707 6.70 17.21 14.73
CA ASP A 707 5.65 18.16 14.40
C ASP A 707 4.70 18.40 15.58
N SER A 708 3.79 19.37 15.43
CA SER A 708 2.81 19.70 16.46
C SER A 708 1.79 18.56 16.73
N GLN A 709 1.69 17.58 15.86
CA GLN A 709 0.83 16.40 16.01
C GLN A 709 1.57 15.22 16.68
N GLY A 710 2.84 15.42 17.07
CA GLY A 710 3.66 14.39 17.71
C GLY A 710 4.34 13.44 16.72
N ARG A 711 4.22 13.66 15.40
CA ARG A 711 4.88 12.85 14.39
C ARG A 711 6.31 13.29 14.19
N THR A 712 7.22 12.34 14.14
CA THR A 712 8.63 12.58 13.83
C THR A 712 8.86 12.57 12.33
N VAL A 713 9.39 13.68 11.80
CA VAL A 713 9.74 13.83 10.38
C VAL A 713 11.25 13.73 10.24
N ASP A 714 11.70 12.87 9.32
CA ASP A 714 13.11 12.58 9.08
C ASP A 714 13.69 13.52 8.02
N PHE A 715 14.84 14.15 8.34
CA PHE A 715 15.60 15.05 7.46
C PHE A 715 16.96 14.48 7.06
N LYS A 716 17.29 13.23 7.43
CA LYS A 716 18.62 12.63 7.19
C LYS A 716 18.96 12.53 5.71
N ASN A 717 17.95 12.38 4.87
CA ASN A 717 18.09 12.26 3.42
C ASN A 717 17.97 13.61 2.68
N THR A 718 17.97 14.74 3.40
CA THR A 718 17.87 16.07 2.81
C THR A 718 19.21 16.77 2.75
N VAL A 719 19.34 17.74 1.82
CA VAL A 719 20.42 18.73 1.80
C VAL A 719 19.83 20.07 2.19
N ILE A 720 20.40 20.71 3.20
CA ILE A 720 19.91 21.99 3.73
C ILE A 720 20.81 23.12 3.24
N ILE A 721 20.23 24.07 2.53
CA ILE A 721 20.93 25.25 2.00
C ILE A 721 20.25 26.50 2.55
N MET A 722 20.99 27.31 3.23
CA MET A 722 20.57 28.60 3.76
C MET A 722 21.25 29.70 2.97
N THR A 723 20.52 30.61 2.35
CA THR A 723 21.12 31.74 1.63
C THR A 723 21.07 33.00 2.48
N SER A 724 22.10 33.82 2.35
CA SER A 724 22.17 35.14 3.00
C SER A 724 22.92 36.16 2.17
N ASN A 725 22.54 37.39 2.34
CA ASN A 725 23.21 38.55 1.73
C ASN A 725 24.09 39.32 2.71
N ILE A 726 24.31 38.80 3.93
CA ILE A 726 25.18 39.40 4.93
C ILE A 726 26.60 39.53 4.37
N GLY A 727 27.21 40.71 4.53
CA GLY A 727 28.58 40.97 4.12
C GLY A 727 28.77 41.18 2.62
N SER A 728 27.70 41.20 1.82
CA SER A 728 27.82 41.38 0.34
C SER A 728 28.56 42.61 -0.09
N ALA A 729 28.47 43.71 0.66
CA ALA A 729 29.20 44.94 0.35
C ALA A 729 30.72 44.72 0.43
N TYR A 730 31.22 44.01 1.44
CA TYR A 730 32.64 43.71 1.58
C TYR A 730 33.16 42.78 0.50
N LEU A 731 32.31 41.86 -0.01
CA LEU A 731 32.67 40.98 -1.12
C LEU A 731 32.77 41.75 -2.43
N LEU A 732 31.91 42.75 -2.67
CA LEU A 732 31.93 43.60 -3.83
C LEU A 732 33.19 44.50 -3.86
N GLU A 733 33.56 45.10 -2.71
CA GLU A 733 34.72 45.94 -2.55
C GLU A 733 36.05 45.16 -2.55
N GLY A 734 35.99 43.90 -2.13
CA GLY A 734 37.17 43.05 -2.00
C GLY A 734 37.56 42.23 -3.23
N LEU A 735 36.84 42.35 -4.34
CA LEU A 735 37.15 41.61 -5.57
C LEU A 735 38.43 42.14 -6.21
N GLN A 736 39.39 41.26 -6.49
CA GLN A 736 40.63 41.57 -7.18
C GLN A 736 40.48 41.39 -8.69
N GLU A 737 41.43 41.92 -9.48
CA GLU A 737 41.41 41.80 -10.93
C GLU A 737 41.54 40.35 -11.44
N ASP A 738 42.12 39.48 -10.61
CA ASP A 738 42.26 38.03 -10.89
C ASP A 738 40.97 37.23 -10.53
N GLY A 739 39.92 37.92 -10.04
CA GLY A 739 38.66 37.28 -9.67
C GLY A 739 38.68 36.60 -8.29
N THR A 740 39.74 36.81 -7.49
CA THR A 740 39.82 36.33 -6.10
C THR A 740 39.31 37.35 -5.10
N ILE A 741 38.90 36.92 -3.91
CA ILE A 741 38.45 37.78 -2.83
C ILE A 741 39.64 38.03 -1.88
N LYS A 742 39.87 39.30 -1.46
CA LYS A 742 40.86 39.66 -0.46
C LYS A 742 40.54 38.95 0.86
N GLU A 743 41.60 38.40 1.52
CA GLU A 743 41.45 37.75 2.81
C GLU A 743 40.86 38.66 3.89
N GLU A 744 41.21 39.93 3.91
CA GLU A 744 40.64 40.95 4.79
C GLU A 744 39.11 41.06 4.62
N SER A 745 38.61 41.01 3.39
CA SER A 745 37.17 41.08 3.11
C SER A 745 36.45 39.80 3.52
N ARG A 746 37.09 38.64 3.38
CA ARG A 746 36.61 37.34 3.86
C ARG A 746 36.47 37.37 5.37
N GLU A 747 37.48 37.89 6.10
CA GLU A 747 37.41 38.00 7.57
C GLU A 747 36.29 38.95 8.04
N LEU A 748 36.09 40.10 7.36
CA LEU A 748 35.02 41.03 7.64
C LEU A 748 33.63 40.41 7.48
N VAL A 749 33.42 39.65 6.41
CA VAL A 749 32.16 38.90 6.17
C VAL A 749 31.93 37.89 7.27
N MET A 750 32.96 37.10 7.63
CA MET A 750 32.88 36.14 8.72
C MET A 750 32.65 36.81 10.07
N GLY A 751 33.20 37.98 10.28
CA GLY A 751 32.97 38.80 11.48
C GLY A 751 31.51 39.25 11.58
N GLN A 752 30.92 39.76 10.52
CA GLN A 752 29.48 40.08 10.46
C GLN A 752 28.59 38.88 10.69
N LEU A 753 28.91 37.74 10.10
CA LEU A 753 28.16 36.50 10.27
C LEU A 753 28.15 36.08 11.74
N ARG A 754 29.30 36.06 12.40
CA ARG A 754 29.44 35.77 13.86
C ARG A 754 28.70 36.76 14.74
N GLY A 755 28.53 37.99 14.29
CA GLY A 755 27.74 39.02 15.00
C GLY A 755 26.24 38.81 14.89
N HIS A 756 25.78 38.15 13.81
CA HIS A 756 24.37 37.96 13.54
C HIS A 756 23.83 36.59 14.03
N PHE A 757 24.60 35.54 13.86
CA PHE A 757 24.21 34.17 14.23
C PHE A 757 24.93 33.73 15.51
N ARG A 758 24.23 32.92 16.34
CA ARG A 758 24.83 32.34 17.53
C ARG A 758 25.95 31.36 17.17
N PRO A 759 27.06 31.31 17.95
CA PRO A 759 28.16 30.39 17.67
C PRO A 759 27.73 28.93 17.61
N GLU A 760 26.77 28.54 18.47
CA GLU A 760 26.25 27.18 18.48
C GLU A 760 25.59 26.75 17.15
N PHE A 761 24.92 27.69 16.48
CA PHE A 761 24.30 27.45 15.18
C PHE A 761 25.35 27.31 14.09
N LEU A 762 26.32 28.22 14.04
CA LEU A 762 27.38 28.17 13.03
C LEU A 762 28.26 26.91 13.12
N ASN A 763 28.47 26.41 14.36
CA ASN A 763 29.24 25.18 14.58
C ASN A 763 28.49 23.87 14.14
N ARG A 764 27.18 23.97 13.86
CA ARG A 764 26.38 22.82 13.39
C ARG A 764 26.25 22.72 11.88
N VAL A 765 26.55 23.82 11.20
CA VAL A 765 26.58 23.88 9.74
C VAL A 765 27.87 23.21 9.22
N ASP A 766 27.76 22.37 8.20
CA ASP A 766 28.91 21.65 7.67
C ASP A 766 29.90 22.60 7.00
N GLU A 767 29.41 23.52 6.14
CA GLU A 767 30.28 24.45 5.39
C GLU A 767 29.61 25.85 5.25
N ILE A 768 30.41 26.88 5.41
CA ILE A 768 30.03 28.28 5.11
C ILE A 768 30.73 28.68 3.81
N ILE A 769 29.94 28.94 2.79
CA ILE A 769 30.40 29.09 1.42
C ILE A 769 30.21 30.51 0.95
N LEU A 770 31.32 31.14 0.51
CA LEU A 770 31.34 32.50 -0.01
C LEU A 770 31.21 32.49 -1.54
N PHE A 771 30.17 33.11 -2.05
CA PHE A 771 29.96 33.31 -3.48
C PHE A 771 30.58 34.64 -3.88
N LYS A 772 31.56 34.57 -4.78
CA LYS A 772 32.23 35.75 -5.28
C LYS A 772 31.38 36.52 -6.29
N PRO A 773 31.54 37.84 -6.41
CA PRO A 773 30.97 38.62 -7.50
C PRO A 773 31.46 38.07 -8.83
N LEU A 774 30.61 38.12 -9.87
CA LEU A 774 30.94 37.60 -11.18
C LEU A 774 31.81 38.59 -11.98
N THR A 775 32.85 38.09 -12.62
CA THR A 775 33.70 38.86 -13.57
C THR A 775 33.02 38.95 -14.94
N THR A 776 33.48 39.89 -15.79
CA THR A 776 32.94 40.08 -17.14
C THR A 776 33.06 38.80 -18.00
N THR A 777 34.14 38.07 -17.82
CA THR A 777 34.40 36.82 -18.54
C THR A 777 33.39 35.74 -18.13
N GLU A 778 33.11 35.61 -16.84
CA GLU A 778 32.13 34.66 -16.32
C GLU A 778 30.70 35.00 -16.76
N ILE A 779 30.37 36.29 -16.86
CA ILE A 779 29.09 36.76 -17.37
C ILE A 779 28.91 36.45 -18.86
N LYS A 780 29.94 36.54 -19.69
CA LYS A 780 29.89 36.07 -21.08
C LYS A 780 29.54 34.57 -21.15
N GLY A 781 30.12 33.74 -20.28
CA GLY A 781 29.78 32.33 -20.17
C GLY A 781 28.34 32.09 -19.80
N ILE A 782 27.74 32.91 -18.92
CA ILE A 782 26.32 32.85 -18.57
C ILE A 782 25.43 33.21 -19.77
N VAL A 783 25.83 34.17 -20.61
CA VAL A 783 25.10 34.50 -21.85
C VAL A 783 25.10 33.30 -22.77
N ASP A 784 26.26 32.66 -22.98
CA ASP A 784 26.37 31.46 -23.81
C ASP A 784 25.44 30.32 -23.32
N LYS A 785 25.36 30.15 -22.01
CA LYS A 785 24.43 29.16 -21.41
C LYS A 785 22.97 29.51 -21.70
N ILE A 786 22.55 30.75 -21.51
CA ILE A 786 21.17 31.19 -21.78
C ILE A 786 20.84 30.98 -23.28
N VAL A 787 21.78 31.25 -24.19
CA VAL A 787 21.60 31.01 -25.62
C VAL A 787 21.48 29.51 -25.93
N LYS A 788 22.29 28.68 -25.29
CA LYS A 788 22.20 27.21 -25.41
C LYS A 788 20.86 26.67 -24.91
N GLU A 789 20.31 27.21 -23.82
CA GLU A 789 18.94 26.88 -23.35
C GLU A 789 17.89 27.31 -24.38
N LEU A 790 18.08 28.48 -25.06
CA LEU A 790 17.21 28.93 -26.14
C LEU A 790 17.27 27.99 -27.34
N GLN A 791 18.48 27.58 -27.75
CA GLN A 791 18.66 26.59 -28.81
C GLN A 791 17.95 25.27 -28.51
N GLY A 792 18.02 24.77 -27.27
CA GLY A 792 17.28 23.58 -26.85
C GLY A 792 15.76 23.69 -27.07
N ARG A 793 15.19 24.87 -26.84
CA ARG A 793 13.74 25.12 -27.09
C ARG A 793 13.38 25.21 -28.58
N LEU A 794 14.36 25.51 -29.43
CA LEU A 794 14.20 25.63 -30.89
C LEU A 794 14.63 24.35 -31.63
N ALA A 795 15.13 23.35 -30.93
CA ALA A 795 15.67 22.10 -31.50
C ALA A 795 14.65 21.35 -32.35
N ASP A 796 13.39 21.32 -31.94
CA ASP A 796 12.28 20.64 -32.66
C ASP A 796 12.04 21.24 -34.06
N ARG A 797 12.46 22.50 -34.28
CA ARG A 797 12.38 23.20 -35.56
C ARG A 797 13.72 23.22 -36.33
N HIS A 798 14.75 22.57 -35.76
CA HIS A 798 16.12 22.57 -36.31
C HIS A 798 16.68 23.98 -36.57
N ILE A 799 16.34 24.96 -35.71
CA ILE A 799 16.83 26.32 -35.79
C ILE A 799 18.03 26.47 -34.86
N SER A 800 19.17 26.87 -35.39
CA SER A 800 20.38 27.20 -34.63
C SER A 800 20.51 28.73 -34.45
N VAL A 801 20.87 29.14 -33.22
CA VAL A 801 21.06 30.55 -32.86
C VAL A 801 22.49 30.77 -32.38
N GLU A 802 23.19 31.69 -32.97
CA GLU A 802 24.56 32.04 -32.60
C GLU A 802 24.67 33.56 -32.33
N LEU A 803 25.41 33.95 -31.29
CA LEU A 803 25.71 35.35 -30.99
C LEU A 803 27.15 35.65 -31.40
N THR A 804 27.37 36.78 -32.08
CA THR A 804 28.74 37.30 -32.35
C THR A 804 29.38 37.76 -31.04
N GLU A 805 30.71 37.81 -30.98
CA GLU A 805 31.40 38.33 -29.78
C GLU A 805 31.00 39.79 -29.46
N SER A 806 30.77 40.63 -30.44
CA SER A 806 30.24 41.98 -30.32
C SER A 806 28.85 41.98 -29.68
N ALA A 807 27.97 41.05 -30.08
CA ALA A 807 26.65 40.92 -29.50
C ALA A 807 26.71 40.47 -28.04
N LYS A 808 27.62 39.56 -27.71
CA LYS A 808 27.83 39.12 -26.32
C LYS A 808 28.32 40.27 -25.43
N GLU A 809 29.31 41.01 -25.87
CA GLU A 809 29.82 42.19 -25.16
C GLU A 809 28.73 43.22 -24.93
N PHE A 810 27.94 43.51 -25.93
CA PHE A 810 26.82 44.45 -25.82
C PHE A 810 25.74 43.99 -24.86
N VAL A 811 25.42 42.68 -24.84
CA VAL A 811 24.47 42.08 -23.91
C VAL A 811 24.98 42.14 -22.48
N VAL A 812 26.29 41.93 -22.27
CA VAL A 812 26.92 42.05 -20.94
C VAL A 812 26.92 43.50 -20.47
N GLU A 813 27.34 44.45 -21.28
CA GLU A 813 27.35 45.89 -20.91
C GLU A 813 25.97 46.44 -20.60
N SER A 814 24.96 46.05 -21.36
CA SER A 814 23.59 46.54 -21.22
C SER A 814 22.75 45.77 -20.20
N GLY A 815 23.07 44.51 -19.93
CA GLY A 815 22.27 43.61 -19.10
C GLY A 815 22.83 43.29 -17.74
N PHE A 816 24.09 43.64 -17.45
CA PHE A 816 24.74 43.37 -16.17
C PHE A 816 24.69 44.59 -15.24
N ASP A 817 24.41 44.32 -13.97
CA ASP A 817 24.46 45.30 -12.88
C ASP A 817 25.27 44.70 -11.74
N PRO A 818 26.34 45.35 -11.27
CA PRO A 818 27.18 44.82 -10.17
C PRO A 818 26.43 44.53 -8.87
N MET A 819 25.34 45.24 -8.59
CA MET A 819 24.55 45.04 -7.37
C MET A 819 23.56 43.87 -7.51
N TYR A 820 23.02 43.65 -8.72
CA TYR A 820 21.97 42.63 -8.99
C TYR A 820 22.53 41.40 -9.71
N GLY A 821 23.81 41.37 -10.04
CA GLY A 821 24.50 40.27 -10.69
C GLY A 821 23.92 39.90 -12.06
N ALA A 822 23.86 38.63 -12.35
CA ALA A 822 23.34 38.14 -13.63
C ALA A 822 21.78 38.08 -13.71
N ARG A 823 21.04 38.46 -12.68
CA ARG A 823 19.57 38.41 -12.65
C ARG A 823 18.90 39.33 -13.70
N PRO A 824 19.38 40.58 -13.95
CA PRO A 824 18.86 41.41 -15.02
C PRO A 824 19.18 40.88 -16.43
N LEU A 825 20.28 40.18 -16.58
CA LEU A 825 20.79 39.68 -17.84
C LEU A 825 19.80 38.74 -18.55
N LYS A 826 19.23 37.81 -17.83
CA LYS A 826 18.22 36.86 -18.38
C LYS A 826 16.98 37.61 -18.91
N ARG A 827 16.54 38.66 -18.21
CA ARG A 827 15.42 39.52 -18.65
C ARG A 827 15.80 40.32 -19.87
N TYR A 828 17.05 40.79 -19.97
CA TYR A 828 17.54 41.54 -21.10
C TYR A 828 17.59 40.67 -22.36
N VAL A 829 18.17 39.47 -22.27
CA VAL A 829 18.17 38.49 -23.36
C VAL A 829 16.75 38.16 -23.81
N GLN A 830 15.84 37.93 -22.88
CA GLN A 830 14.43 37.62 -23.19
C GLN A 830 13.75 38.76 -23.95
N ARG A 831 13.97 40.02 -23.53
CA ARG A 831 13.33 41.16 -24.19
C ARG A 831 13.97 41.51 -25.54
N GLN A 832 15.28 41.43 -25.64
CA GLN A 832 16.03 41.90 -26.81
C GLN A 832 16.29 40.80 -27.84
N ILE A 833 16.46 39.56 -27.43
CA ILE A 833 16.79 38.44 -28.34
C ILE A 833 15.53 37.58 -28.55
N GLU A 834 14.97 36.99 -27.50
CA GLU A 834 13.84 36.05 -27.66
C GLU A 834 12.61 36.71 -28.29
N THR A 835 12.30 37.98 -27.90
CA THR A 835 11.17 38.72 -28.49
C THR A 835 11.39 39.07 -29.96
N LYS A 836 12.61 39.41 -30.36
CA LYS A 836 12.93 39.68 -31.76
C LYS A 836 12.86 38.41 -32.59
N LEU A 837 13.47 37.31 -32.11
CA LEU A 837 13.40 35.99 -32.76
C LEU A 837 11.93 35.52 -32.91
N ALA A 838 11.10 35.68 -31.87
CA ALA A 838 9.70 35.32 -31.94
C ALA A 838 8.92 36.12 -33.00
N ARG A 839 9.23 37.42 -33.15
CA ARG A 839 8.61 38.23 -34.21
C ARG A 839 9.00 37.78 -35.61
N GLU A 840 10.29 37.49 -35.87
CA GLU A 840 10.77 37.04 -37.16
C GLU A 840 10.28 35.61 -37.49
N LEU A 841 10.11 34.75 -36.50
CA LEU A 841 9.48 33.43 -36.64
C LEU A 841 8.01 33.51 -37.00
N ILE A 842 7.26 34.44 -36.36
CA ILE A 842 5.83 34.65 -36.66
C ILE A 842 5.66 35.34 -38.02
N ALA A 843 6.60 36.25 -38.40
CA ALA A 843 6.62 36.90 -39.71
C ALA A 843 6.99 35.96 -40.87
N GLY A 844 7.52 34.74 -40.55
CA GLY A 844 7.94 33.76 -41.55
C GLY A 844 9.29 34.03 -42.19
N THR A 845 10.06 35.00 -41.70
CA THR A 845 11.43 35.32 -42.13
C THR A 845 12.42 34.25 -41.63
N ILE A 846 12.18 33.65 -40.46
CA ILE A 846 12.92 32.51 -39.99
C ILE A 846 12.05 31.26 -40.25
N THR A 847 12.57 30.35 -41.06
CA THR A 847 11.90 29.07 -41.36
C THR A 847 12.56 27.94 -40.64
N ASP A 848 11.93 26.78 -40.64
CA ASP A 848 12.55 25.56 -40.09
C ASP A 848 13.88 25.26 -40.84
N ASN A 849 14.87 24.73 -40.12
CA ASN A 849 16.24 24.50 -40.56
C ASN A 849 17.06 25.75 -40.82
N SER A 850 16.70 26.93 -40.29
CA SER A 850 17.43 28.17 -40.43
C SER A 850 18.59 28.28 -39.45
N HIS A 851 19.71 28.89 -39.89
CA HIS A 851 20.81 29.33 -39.03
C HIS A 851 20.68 30.82 -38.75
N VAL A 852 20.52 31.21 -37.50
CA VAL A 852 20.27 32.60 -37.08
C VAL A 852 21.50 33.16 -36.36
N VAL A 853 22.02 34.26 -36.83
CA VAL A 853 23.14 34.99 -36.22
C VAL A 853 22.64 36.33 -35.66
N VAL A 854 22.87 36.57 -34.36
CA VAL A 854 22.56 37.82 -33.69
C VAL A 854 23.86 38.66 -33.63
N ASP A 855 23.82 39.86 -34.22
CA ASP A 855 24.94 40.80 -34.25
C ASP A 855 24.49 42.18 -33.72
N VAL A 856 25.44 43.11 -33.58
CA VAL A 856 25.21 44.51 -33.19
C VAL A 856 25.38 45.45 -34.36
N GLU A 857 24.36 46.17 -34.74
CA GLU A 857 24.38 47.26 -35.69
C GLU A 857 23.80 48.53 -35.07
N ASN A 858 24.49 49.66 -35.20
CA ASN A 858 24.03 50.97 -34.68
C ASN A 858 23.63 50.98 -33.20
N HIS A 859 24.34 50.21 -32.35
CA HIS A 859 24.01 50.04 -30.93
C HIS A 859 22.67 49.31 -30.68
N GLU A 860 22.19 48.51 -31.58
CA GLU A 860 21.05 47.61 -31.42
C GLU A 860 21.40 46.18 -31.85
N LEU A 861 20.78 45.21 -31.14
CA LEU A 861 20.91 43.80 -31.55
C LEU A 861 20.04 43.55 -32.78
N VAL A 862 20.64 43.02 -33.86
CA VAL A 862 20.00 42.68 -35.14
C VAL A 862 20.07 41.17 -35.37
N VAL A 863 19.00 40.61 -35.92
CA VAL A 863 18.89 39.18 -36.21
C VAL A 863 19.09 38.97 -37.70
N HIS A 864 20.08 38.18 -38.08
CA HIS A 864 20.36 37.81 -39.46
C HIS A 864 20.08 36.31 -39.67
N VAL A 865 19.37 35.98 -40.74
CA VAL A 865 19.09 34.58 -41.13
C VAL A 865 20.10 34.24 -42.23
N LYS A 866 20.92 33.22 -42.01
CA LYS A 866 21.86 32.68 -42.95
C LYS A 866 21.31 31.48 -43.66
#